data_f226773b5225661247b8e1f51a63760f
#
_entry.id   f226773b5225661247b8e1f51a63760f
#
_cell.length_a   1.000
_cell.length_b   1.000
_cell.length_c   1.000
_cell.angle_alpha   90.00
_cell.angle_beta   90.00
_cell.angle_gamma   90.00
#
_symmetry.space_group_name_H-M   'P 1'
#
loop_
_entity.id
_entity.type
_entity.pdbx_description
1 polymer ?
#
loop_
_entity_poly.entity_id
_entity_poly.type
_entity_poly.pdbx_seq_one_letter_code
_entity_poly.pdbx_strand_id
1 'polypeptide(L)'
;MGKSRTTKFKRPQFNAVGLPVSAAKEEEPEGDEHGEDGCPAAELLEKLLSPSADVREFACASISRVVQQSQTIPGFLQRDAVRRLGPMLLDGSLAVRETATGALRNLSACGGQEVCEDMVKHDVMTPLTALLRECCAGFESAVVQMKEQKNAVEDVANEAVNLLWNLCECSSQALSVFNKAGLLDLVVQCLERHPHNVDLAISAAHCLHTVTEDNPELLCSMNTAVLGALENVLLSSQPGMAHTLLRTLAAGTLWNMKGSLPTARQAQALNAAVATLSQCLDLNTGELIPELRQAEEVRHKNAPSVTDAEDQAAGEIPLDEMDEEEEEEAPKQKRNGKDNDFSDLLPRGMEELREATALLTAQQTSLEIIVNMCCSDDPSDDEWEEESSSDESDMGPDGLCDGVSNLMSPLCLSAEVHGALINHNIPEKVLKKTEFPRTEAMDVCHQNPSWRGLIKRMQRVQSRALTCLHSILSTMDAESLGGPAALQAAAQHLSTLVFGAAEMPKDEEFLEAVISAMRSLLQMIASKSIPQCMTPQQLMSLSEAANCCDVVSVRVNAVAILGITGSTLAKEKGTAATLQMIGTALLEVATKDADLVVNGEALDALFDVFADGDEAETAAKNIQLLPALKALQPVFKAKIRKEGRGKYSPQQLCVLDNIKVNLRRFIGYLEKAVKK
;
A
#
# COMPACT_ATOMS: atom_id res chain seq x y z
N MET A 1 26.73 -0.63 10.15
CA MET A 1 25.37 -0.05 10.17
C MET A 1 24.67 -0.49 8.92
N GLY A 2 23.78 -1.49 9.00
CA GLY A 2 22.92 -1.86 7.90
C GLY A 2 21.87 -0.77 7.70
N LYS A 3 22.04 0.09 6.69
CA LYS A 3 21.00 1.03 6.30
C LYS A 3 19.78 0.23 5.87
N SER A 4 18.64 0.44 6.55
CA SER A 4 17.34 -0.01 6.07
C SER A 4 17.16 0.55 4.66
N ARG A 5 17.14 -0.31 3.65
CA ARG A 5 16.79 0.09 2.29
C ARG A 5 15.34 0.53 2.32
N THR A 6 15.09 1.77 1.98
CA THR A 6 13.75 2.23 1.63
C THR A 6 13.40 1.51 0.33
N THR A 7 12.70 0.39 0.44
CA THR A 7 12.13 -0.25 -0.74
C THR A 7 11.12 0.69 -1.37
N LYS A 8 11.17 0.88 -2.69
CA LYS A 8 10.07 1.47 -3.46
C LYS A 8 8.77 0.89 -2.90
N PHE A 9 7.79 1.73 -2.68
CA PHE A 9 6.45 1.25 -2.39
C PHE A 9 5.99 0.50 -3.64
N LYS A 10 6.36 -0.79 -3.72
CA LYS A 10 5.63 -1.69 -4.60
C LYS A 10 4.28 -1.76 -3.94
N ARG A 11 3.24 -1.32 -4.65
CA ARG A 11 1.88 -1.64 -4.24
C ARG A 11 1.94 -3.10 -3.77
N PRO A 12 1.51 -3.44 -2.55
CA PRO A 12 1.32 -4.83 -2.21
C PRO A 12 0.56 -5.40 -3.40
N GLN A 13 0.87 -6.61 -3.87
CA GLN A 13 0.12 -7.23 -4.97
C GLN A 13 -1.33 -7.29 -4.51
N PHE A 14 -2.06 -6.22 -4.79
CA PHE A 14 -3.48 -6.12 -4.59
C PHE A 14 -4.10 -6.46 -5.93
N ASN A 15 -5.14 -7.24 -5.90
CA ASN A 15 -6.14 -7.20 -6.94
C ASN A 15 -6.62 -5.76 -7.07
N ALA A 16 -7.14 -5.34 -8.22
CA ALA A 16 -7.66 -3.99 -8.45
C ALA A 16 -8.70 -3.50 -7.42
N VAL A 17 -9.06 -4.32 -6.46
CA VAL A 17 -9.92 -4.06 -5.31
C VAL A 17 -9.14 -3.92 -3.99
N GLY A 18 -7.80 -3.88 -4.03
CA GLY A 18 -6.98 -3.46 -2.88
C GLY A 18 -6.74 -4.49 -1.78
N LEU A 19 -6.67 -5.81 -2.07
CA LEU A 19 -6.44 -6.85 -1.06
C LEU A 19 -5.02 -7.42 -1.08
N PRO A 20 -4.32 -7.59 0.07
CA PRO A 20 -3.02 -8.24 0.14
C PRO A 20 -3.12 -9.75 -0.11
N VAL A 21 -2.21 -10.29 -0.92
CA VAL A 21 -2.09 -11.72 -1.15
C VAL A 21 -1.33 -12.36 0.01
N SER A 22 -2.04 -13.08 0.88
CA SER A 22 -1.45 -13.91 1.92
C SER A 22 -1.23 -15.32 1.37
N ALA A 23 0.01 -15.81 1.40
CA ALA A 23 0.33 -17.20 1.10
C ALA A 23 -0.31 -18.13 2.15
N ALA A 24 -1.39 -18.79 1.78
CA ALA A 24 -2.02 -19.83 2.61
C ALA A 24 -1.25 -21.14 2.46
N LYS A 25 -0.87 -21.75 3.58
CA LYS A 25 -0.45 -23.16 3.64
C LYS A 25 -1.64 -24.06 3.37
N GLU A 26 -1.42 -25.01 2.49
CA GLU A 26 -2.34 -26.11 2.20
C GLU A 26 -2.52 -26.99 3.45
N GLU A 27 -3.77 -27.11 3.90
CA GLU A 27 -4.25 -28.28 4.65
C GLU A 27 -5.36 -28.89 3.81
N GLU A 28 -5.14 -30.13 3.37
CA GLU A 28 -6.12 -30.93 2.66
C GLU A 28 -7.31 -31.23 3.59
N PRO A 29 -8.56 -31.03 3.20
CA PRO A 29 -9.70 -31.65 3.86
C PRO A 29 -10.05 -32.96 3.15
N GLU A 30 -10.06 -34.02 3.93
CA GLU A 30 -10.64 -35.33 3.57
C GLU A 30 -12.09 -35.20 3.13
N GLY A 31 -12.45 -36.04 2.16
CA GLY A 31 -13.68 -35.94 1.41
C GLY A 31 -14.96 -36.16 2.21
N ASP A 32 -15.99 -35.51 1.70
CA ASP A 32 -17.36 -35.98 1.84
C ASP A 32 -18.02 -35.91 0.44
N GLU A 33 -18.25 -37.10 -0.12
CA GLU A 33 -19.07 -37.30 -1.30
C GLU A 33 -20.54 -37.06 -0.95
N HIS A 34 -21.12 -35.94 -1.36
CA HIS A 34 -22.55 -35.77 -1.41
C HIS A 34 -23.02 -35.05 -2.70
N GLY A 35 -23.72 -35.79 -3.53
CA GLY A 35 -24.83 -35.38 -4.39
C GLY A 35 -24.56 -34.36 -5.51
N GLU A 36 -24.39 -34.79 -6.73
CA GLU A 36 -24.14 -34.00 -7.98
C GLU A 36 -25.34 -33.18 -8.50
N ASP A 37 -26.44 -33.01 -7.80
CA ASP A 37 -27.62 -32.29 -8.29
C ASP A 37 -28.07 -31.19 -7.33
N GLY A 38 -27.69 -29.93 -7.63
CA GLY A 38 -28.23 -28.77 -6.94
C GLY A 38 -27.23 -27.63 -6.60
N CYS A 39 -26.00 -27.68 -7.12
CA CYS A 39 -25.07 -26.58 -6.88
C CYS A 39 -25.45 -25.32 -7.70
N PRO A 40 -25.71 -24.15 -7.08
CA PRO A 40 -26.10 -22.92 -7.79
C PRO A 40 -25.15 -22.53 -8.92
N ALA A 41 -23.85 -22.83 -8.79
CA ALA A 41 -22.86 -22.57 -9.82
C ALA A 41 -23.09 -23.39 -11.11
N ALA A 42 -23.47 -24.67 -10.97
CA ALA A 42 -23.73 -25.54 -12.13
C ALA A 42 -24.92 -25.02 -12.97
N GLU A 43 -26.03 -24.70 -12.31
CA GLU A 43 -27.23 -24.17 -12.96
C GLU A 43 -26.97 -22.82 -13.67
N LEU A 44 -26.23 -21.91 -13.03
CA LEU A 44 -25.91 -20.63 -13.65
C LEU A 44 -25.01 -20.79 -14.88
N LEU A 45 -24.01 -21.67 -14.81
CA LEU A 45 -23.13 -21.94 -15.94
C LEU A 45 -23.84 -22.65 -17.12
N GLU A 46 -24.87 -23.45 -16.86
CA GLU A 46 -25.72 -24.02 -17.92
C GLU A 46 -26.60 -22.96 -18.61
N LYS A 47 -27.13 -22.00 -17.85
CA LYS A 47 -27.92 -20.88 -18.38
C LYS A 47 -27.14 -19.98 -19.35
N LEU A 48 -25.79 -19.97 -19.30
CA LEU A 48 -24.95 -19.24 -20.26
C LEU A 48 -25.10 -19.81 -21.70
N LEU A 49 -25.55 -21.03 -21.86
CA LEU A 49 -25.77 -21.67 -23.15
C LEU A 49 -27.20 -21.44 -23.69
N SER A 50 -28.04 -20.70 -22.98
CA SER A 50 -29.43 -20.45 -23.39
C SER A 50 -29.48 -19.67 -24.71
N PRO A 51 -30.45 -19.98 -25.62
CA PRO A 51 -30.68 -19.19 -26.82
C PRO A 51 -31.22 -17.79 -26.52
N SER A 52 -31.86 -17.57 -25.36
CA SER A 52 -32.37 -16.25 -24.94
C SER A 52 -31.24 -15.38 -24.35
N ALA A 53 -31.07 -14.18 -24.88
CA ALA A 53 -30.13 -13.19 -24.35
C ALA A 53 -30.44 -12.82 -22.90
N ASP A 54 -31.74 -12.66 -22.57
CA ASP A 54 -32.16 -12.27 -21.20
C ASP A 54 -31.77 -13.34 -20.16
N VAL A 55 -31.82 -14.63 -20.52
CA VAL A 55 -31.39 -15.72 -19.64
C VAL A 55 -29.87 -15.74 -19.46
N ARG A 56 -29.11 -15.48 -20.56
CA ARG A 56 -27.65 -15.38 -20.48
C ARG A 56 -27.20 -14.19 -19.65
N GLU A 57 -27.84 -13.03 -19.85
CA GLU A 57 -27.63 -11.81 -19.07
C GLU A 57 -27.89 -12.06 -17.58
N PHE A 58 -29.06 -12.61 -17.25
CA PHE A 58 -29.39 -12.96 -15.86
C PHE A 58 -28.36 -13.92 -15.23
N ALA A 59 -27.91 -14.92 -16.00
CA ALA A 59 -26.89 -15.86 -15.53
C ALA A 59 -25.54 -15.12 -15.23
N CYS A 60 -25.06 -14.26 -16.15
CA CYS A 60 -23.85 -13.47 -15.96
C CYS A 60 -23.98 -12.52 -14.77
N ALA A 61 -25.10 -11.81 -14.63
CA ALA A 61 -25.35 -10.91 -13.52
C ALA A 61 -25.40 -11.66 -12.18
N SER A 62 -26.01 -12.85 -12.16
CA SER A 62 -26.05 -13.70 -10.96
C SER A 62 -24.67 -14.22 -10.59
N ILE A 63 -23.86 -14.67 -11.56
CA ILE A 63 -22.48 -15.09 -11.34
C ILE A 63 -21.67 -13.90 -10.78
N SER A 64 -21.78 -12.71 -11.38
CA SER A 64 -21.12 -11.49 -10.95
C SER A 64 -21.38 -11.16 -9.47
N ARG A 65 -22.59 -11.40 -9.00
CA ARG A 65 -22.99 -11.21 -7.58
C ARG A 65 -22.44 -12.30 -6.68
N VAL A 66 -22.54 -13.57 -7.08
CA VAL A 66 -22.15 -14.71 -6.24
C VAL A 66 -20.64 -14.77 -6.02
N VAL A 67 -19.82 -14.47 -7.05
CA VAL A 67 -18.35 -14.49 -6.96
C VAL A 67 -17.76 -13.40 -6.07
N GLN A 68 -18.55 -12.42 -5.64
CA GLN A 68 -18.14 -11.46 -4.63
C GLN A 68 -17.89 -12.12 -3.26
N GLN A 69 -18.47 -13.29 -3.03
CA GLN A 69 -18.16 -14.13 -1.89
C GLN A 69 -17.03 -15.08 -2.28
N SER A 70 -15.80 -14.80 -1.88
CA SER A 70 -14.59 -15.53 -2.28
C SER A 70 -14.69 -17.05 -2.04
N GLN A 71 -15.43 -17.48 -1.04
CA GLN A 71 -15.69 -18.90 -0.74
C GLN A 71 -16.46 -19.65 -1.87
N THR A 72 -17.15 -18.95 -2.75
CA THR A 72 -17.89 -19.56 -3.87
C THR A 72 -17.02 -19.76 -5.13
N ILE A 73 -15.91 -19.03 -5.22
CA ILE A 73 -15.04 -19.01 -6.41
C ILE A 73 -14.50 -20.40 -6.78
N PRO A 74 -13.98 -21.23 -5.84
CA PRO A 74 -13.48 -22.55 -6.18
C PRO A 74 -14.52 -23.42 -6.90
N GLY A 75 -15.80 -23.34 -6.49
CA GLY A 75 -16.90 -24.07 -7.11
C GLY A 75 -17.17 -23.66 -8.57
N PHE A 76 -16.94 -22.40 -8.93
CA PHE A 76 -17.03 -21.90 -10.30
C PHE A 76 -15.81 -22.31 -11.14
N LEU A 77 -14.59 -22.21 -10.58
CA LEU A 77 -13.36 -22.57 -11.28
C LEU A 77 -13.32 -24.06 -11.63
N GLN A 78 -13.70 -24.94 -10.70
CA GLN A 78 -13.80 -26.40 -10.95
C GLN A 78 -14.76 -26.77 -12.08
N ARG A 79 -15.67 -25.86 -12.45
CA ARG A 79 -16.65 -26.05 -13.54
C ARG A 79 -16.34 -25.24 -14.79
N ASP A 80 -15.07 -24.86 -14.98
CA ASP A 80 -14.60 -24.11 -16.15
C ASP A 80 -15.35 -22.78 -16.39
N ALA A 81 -15.70 -22.04 -15.32
CA ALA A 81 -16.45 -20.79 -15.44
C ALA A 81 -15.75 -19.76 -16.34
N VAL A 82 -14.42 -19.64 -16.25
CA VAL A 82 -13.62 -18.74 -17.08
C VAL A 82 -13.78 -19.07 -18.58
N ARG A 83 -13.69 -20.35 -18.95
CA ARG A 83 -13.86 -20.81 -20.35
C ARG A 83 -15.27 -20.57 -20.91
N ARG A 84 -16.28 -20.59 -20.03
CA ARG A 84 -17.68 -20.35 -20.41
C ARG A 84 -18.02 -18.87 -20.49
N LEU A 85 -17.47 -18.04 -19.62
CA LEU A 85 -17.67 -16.59 -19.59
C LEU A 85 -16.88 -15.86 -20.68
N GLY A 86 -15.65 -16.31 -21.00
CA GLY A 86 -14.81 -15.67 -22.01
C GLY A 86 -15.49 -15.38 -23.34
N PRO A 87 -16.18 -16.37 -23.99
CA PRO A 87 -16.91 -16.13 -25.22
C PRO A 87 -18.08 -15.15 -25.09
N MET A 88 -18.66 -14.97 -23.89
CA MET A 88 -19.77 -14.05 -23.65
C MET A 88 -19.34 -12.58 -23.79
N LEU A 89 -18.05 -12.28 -23.75
CA LEU A 89 -17.52 -10.95 -24.06
C LEU A 89 -17.81 -10.51 -25.51
N LEU A 90 -18.08 -11.45 -26.40
CA LEU A 90 -18.41 -11.22 -27.81
C LEU A 90 -19.85 -11.62 -28.15
N ASP A 91 -20.73 -11.72 -27.15
CA ASP A 91 -22.15 -12.04 -27.36
C ASP A 91 -22.81 -10.98 -28.26
N GLY A 92 -23.85 -11.39 -28.98
CA GLY A 92 -24.64 -10.50 -29.84
C GLY A 92 -25.41 -9.43 -29.08
N SER A 93 -25.74 -9.66 -27.80
CA SER A 93 -26.39 -8.70 -26.90
C SER A 93 -25.36 -7.86 -26.13
N LEU A 94 -25.49 -6.54 -26.17
CA LEU A 94 -24.64 -5.61 -25.43
C LEU A 94 -24.79 -5.81 -23.92
N ALA A 95 -25.98 -6.06 -23.42
CA ALA A 95 -26.27 -6.31 -22.01
C ALA A 95 -25.59 -7.61 -21.50
N VAL A 96 -25.56 -8.67 -22.35
CA VAL A 96 -24.80 -9.88 -22.01
C VAL A 96 -23.30 -9.60 -21.95
N ARG A 97 -22.77 -8.80 -22.89
CA ARG A 97 -21.34 -8.42 -22.87
C ARG A 97 -20.97 -7.65 -21.62
N GLU A 98 -21.80 -6.68 -21.22
CA GLU A 98 -21.60 -5.88 -19.99
C GLU A 98 -21.58 -6.78 -18.75
N THR A 99 -22.63 -7.57 -18.56
CA THR A 99 -22.76 -8.44 -17.37
C THR A 99 -21.72 -9.55 -17.32
N ALA A 100 -21.32 -10.11 -18.47
CA ALA A 100 -20.24 -11.11 -18.54
C ALA A 100 -18.87 -10.50 -18.21
N THR A 101 -18.60 -9.30 -18.72
CA THR A 101 -17.36 -8.57 -18.40
C THR A 101 -17.30 -8.22 -16.91
N GLY A 102 -18.42 -7.74 -16.34
CA GLY A 102 -18.54 -7.49 -14.91
C GLY A 102 -18.37 -8.75 -14.06
N ALA A 103 -18.86 -9.92 -14.53
CA ALA A 103 -18.66 -11.19 -13.85
C ALA A 103 -17.16 -11.60 -13.82
N LEU A 104 -16.47 -11.49 -14.96
CA LEU A 104 -15.02 -11.75 -15.03
C LEU A 104 -14.22 -10.74 -14.22
N ARG A 105 -14.58 -9.44 -14.25
CA ARG A 105 -13.96 -8.43 -13.42
C ARG A 105 -14.09 -8.77 -11.92
N ASN A 106 -15.29 -9.10 -11.46
CA ASN A 106 -15.49 -9.45 -10.05
C ASN A 106 -14.76 -10.75 -9.68
N LEU A 107 -14.77 -11.73 -10.59
CA LEU A 107 -14.04 -12.98 -10.40
C LEU A 107 -12.52 -12.74 -10.30
N SER A 108 -11.94 -11.87 -11.13
CA SER A 108 -10.52 -11.50 -11.06
C SER A 108 -10.19 -10.73 -9.79
N ALA A 109 -11.07 -9.80 -9.38
CA ALA A 109 -10.88 -8.97 -8.20
C ALA A 109 -10.95 -9.79 -6.89
N CYS A 110 -11.93 -10.69 -6.78
CA CYS A 110 -12.17 -11.47 -5.56
C CYS A 110 -11.35 -12.76 -5.48
N GLY A 111 -10.91 -13.29 -6.63
CA GLY A 111 -10.20 -14.56 -6.74
C GLY A 111 -8.68 -14.45 -6.69
N GLY A 112 -8.14 -13.25 -6.82
CA GLY A 112 -6.71 -12.97 -6.68
C GLY A 112 -5.86 -13.41 -7.87
N GLN A 113 -4.56 -13.46 -7.63
CA GLN A 113 -3.55 -13.73 -8.67
C GLN A 113 -3.79 -15.04 -9.42
N GLU A 114 -4.10 -16.11 -8.71
CA GLU A 114 -4.32 -17.44 -9.31
C GLU A 114 -5.46 -17.44 -10.35
N VAL A 115 -6.53 -16.71 -10.04
CA VAL A 115 -7.67 -16.58 -10.96
C VAL A 115 -7.31 -15.71 -12.17
N CYS A 116 -6.56 -14.64 -11.98
CA CYS A 116 -6.08 -13.82 -13.08
C CYS A 116 -5.15 -14.60 -14.00
N GLU A 117 -4.23 -15.40 -13.46
CA GLU A 117 -3.36 -16.29 -14.23
C GLU A 117 -4.16 -17.36 -14.99
N ASP A 118 -5.19 -17.92 -14.37
CA ASP A 118 -6.12 -18.87 -15.03
C ASP A 118 -6.88 -18.22 -16.18
N MET A 119 -7.34 -16.97 -16.01
CA MET A 119 -7.98 -16.20 -17.09
C MET A 119 -7.06 -15.96 -18.27
N VAL A 120 -5.81 -15.60 -18.01
CA VAL A 120 -4.79 -15.38 -19.05
C VAL A 120 -4.47 -16.69 -19.76
N LYS A 121 -4.33 -17.79 -19.02
CA LYS A 121 -4.10 -19.14 -19.55
C LYS A 121 -5.24 -19.64 -20.44
N HIS A 122 -6.48 -19.26 -20.12
CA HIS A 122 -7.67 -19.59 -20.92
C HIS A 122 -7.99 -18.53 -22.00
N ASP A 123 -7.02 -17.65 -22.29
CA ASP A 123 -7.08 -16.66 -23.38
C ASP A 123 -8.28 -15.70 -23.30
N VAL A 124 -8.60 -15.20 -22.10
CA VAL A 124 -9.59 -14.14 -21.92
C VAL A 124 -9.11 -12.82 -22.57
N MET A 125 -7.81 -12.62 -22.71
CA MET A 125 -7.22 -11.42 -23.29
C MET A 125 -7.63 -11.18 -24.76
N THR A 126 -7.77 -12.22 -25.56
CA THR A 126 -8.17 -12.09 -26.98
C THR A 126 -9.60 -11.55 -27.16
N PRO A 127 -10.66 -12.15 -26.57
CA PRO A 127 -12.00 -11.59 -26.65
C PRO A 127 -12.13 -10.23 -25.96
N LEU A 128 -11.41 -9.98 -24.88
CA LEU A 128 -11.36 -8.68 -24.20
C LEU A 128 -10.79 -7.60 -25.11
N THR A 129 -9.71 -7.89 -25.82
CA THR A 129 -9.10 -6.97 -26.80
C THR A 129 -10.07 -6.64 -27.94
N ALA A 130 -10.78 -7.65 -28.44
CA ALA A 130 -11.77 -7.46 -29.51
C ALA A 130 -12.94 -6.59 -29.02
N LEU A 131 -13.44 -6.84 -27.81
CA LEU A 131 -14.49 -6.04 -27.17
C LEU A 131 -14.08 -4.57 -27.02
N LEU A 132 -12.89 -4.29 -26.51
CA LEU A 132 -12.39 -2.93 -26.35
C LEU A 132 -12.25 -2.20 -27.70
N ARG A 133 -11.77 -2.89 -28.74
CA ARG A 133 -11.70 -2.32 -30.09
C ARG A 133 -13.08 -1.95 -30.64
N GLU A 134 -14.06 -2.80 -30.42
CA GLU A 134 -15.45 -2.55 -30.84
C GLU A 134 -16.04 -1.34 -30.07
N CYS A 135 -15.84 -1.26 -28.75
CA CYS A 135 -16.28 -0.12 -27.93
C CYS A 135 -15.65 1.19 -28.39
N CYS A 136 -14.33 1.23 -28.60
CA CYS A 136 -13.62 2.42 -29.07
C CYS A 136 -14.08 2.86 -30.46
N ALA A 137 -14.31 1.93 -31.39
CA ALA A 137 -14.89 2.24 -32.70
C ALA A 137 -16.32 2.81 -32.57
N GLY A 138 -17.07 2.39 -31.56
CA GLY A 138 -18.40 2.91 -31.24
C GLY A 138 -18.37 4.35 -30.74
N PHE A 139 -17.27 4.82 -30.12
CA PHE A 139 -17.15 6.21 -29.65
C PHE A 139 -17.15 7.21 -30.80
N GLU A 140 -16.57 6.87 -31.94
CA GLU A 140 -16.50 7.73 -33.14
C GLU A 140 -17.82 7.77 -33.91
N SER A 141 -18.58 6.67 -33.90
CA SER A 141 -19.85 6.54 -34.63
C SER A 141 -21.02 7.33 -34.01
N ALA A 142 -20.81 7.99 -32.91
CA ALA A 142 -21.83 8.60 -32.05
C ALA A 142 -22.54 9.83 -32.65
N VAL A 143 -22.30 10.18 -33.91
CA VAL A 143 -23.01 11.31 -34.58
C VAL A 143 -24.48 10.93 -34.90
N VAL A 144 -24.86 9.66 -34.88
CA VAL A 144 -26.18 9.19 -35.31
C VAL A 144 -26.93 8.34 -34.26
N GLN A 145 -26.27 7.92 -33.16
CA GLN A 145 -26.88 7.02 -32.18
C GLN A 145 -27.59 7.77 -31.03
N MET A 146 -28.71 7.19 -30.55
CA MET A 146 -29.40 7.70 -29.38
C MET A 146 -28.48 7.73 -28.16
N LYS A 147 -28.64 8.73 -27.29
CA LYS A 147 -27.79 8.95 -26.08
C LYS A 147 -27.69 7.68 -25.19
N GLU A 148 -28.78 6.91 -25.10
CA GLU A 148 -28.86 5.67 -24.32
C GLU A 148 -27.92 4.56 -24.85
N GLN A 149 -27.84 4.37 -26.17
CA GLN A 149 -26.91 3.39 -26.76
C GLN A 149 -25.44 3.77 -26.57
N LYS A 150 -25.14 5.08 -26.58
CA LYS A 150 -23.79 5.57 -26.33
C LYS A 150 -23.36 5.31 -24.89
N ASN A 151 -24.23 5.54 -23.92
CA ASN A 151 -23.94 5.26 -22.52
C ASN A 151 -23.69 3.76 -22.29
N ALA A 152 -24.50 2.89 -22.87
CA ALA A 152 -24.33 1.45 -22.74
C ALA A 152 -22.99 0.93 -23.32
N VAL A 153 -22.49 1.52 -24.41
CA VAL A 153 -21.16 1.17 -24.95
C VAL A 153 -20.05 1.63 -24.03
N GLU A 154 -20.19 2.81 -23.42
CA GLU A 154 -19.21 3.34 -22.45
C GLU A 154 -19.22 2.53 -21.14
N ASP A 155 -20.39 2.04 -20.69
CA ASP A 155 -20.52 1.16 -19.52
C ASP A 155 -19.81 -0.19 -19.78
N VAL A 156 -19.99 -0.79 -20.95
CA VAL A 156 -19.23 -2.01 -21.36
C VAL A 156 -17.73 -1.74 -21.42
N ALA A 157 -17.32 -0.60 -21.98
CA ALA A 157 -15.91 -0.24 -22.06
C ALA A 157 -15.30 -0.07 -20.66
N ASN A 158 -16.06 0.50 -19.72
CA ASN A 158 -15.62 0.68 -18.33
C ASN A 158 -15.36 -0.67 -17.64
N GLU A 159 -16.31 -1.62 -17.77
CA GLU A 159 -16.12 -2.97 -17.24
C GLU A 159 -14.91 -3.68 -17.88
N ALA A 160 -14.74 -3.51 -19.21
CA ALA A 160 -13.64 -4.11 -19.96
C ALA A 160 -12.26 -3.53 -19.56
N VAL A 161 -12.16 -2.22 -19.35
CA VAL A 161 -10.93 -1.57 -18.90
C VAL A 161 -10.58 -1.99 -17.47
N ASN A 162 -11.58 -2.10 -16.58
CA ASN A 162 -11.37 -2.58 -15.23
C ASN A 162 -10.90 -4.04 -15.19
N LEU A 163 -11.48 -4.92 -16.02
CA LEU A 163 -11.00 -6.30 -16.16
C LEU A 163 -9.55 -6.31 -16.68
N LEU A 164 -9.24 -5.53 -17.71
CA LEU A 164 -7.89 -5.43 -18.27
C LEU A 164 -6.88 -4.95 -17.21
N TRP A 165 -7.26 -3.94 -16.43
CA TRP A 165 -6.45 -3.44 -15.33
C TRP A 165 -6.14 -4.55 -14.32
N ASN A 166 -7.16 -5.27 -13.83
CA ASN A 166 -6.99 -6.39 -12.89
C ASN A 166 -6.01 -7.45 -13.43
N LEU A 167 -6.15 -7.83 -14.71
CA LEU A 167 -5.29 -8.84 -15.32
C LEU A 167 -3.83 -8.36 -15.45
N CYS A 168 -3.63 -7.11 -15.86
CA CYS A 168 -2.27 -6.54 -15.99
C CYS A 168 -1.58 -6.31 -14.65
N GLU A 169 -2.34 -6.01 -13.59
CA GLU A 169 -1.79 -5.86 -12.24
C GLU A 169 -1.31 -7.20 -11.66
N CYS A 170 -2.04 -8.29 -11.93
CA CYS A 170 -1.78 -9.60 -11.34
C CYS A 170 -0.84 -10.48 -12.18
N SER A 171 -0.69 -10.24 -13.50
CA SER A 171 -0.01 -11.17 -14.41
C SER A 171 0.96 -10.48 -15.35
N SER A 172 2.24 -10.80 -15.25
CA SER A 172 3.27 -10.36 -16.21
C SER A 172 3.00 -10.85 -17.64
N GLN A 173 2.34 -12.01 -17.79
CA GLN A 173 1.92 -12.50 -19.11
C GLN A 173 0.82 -11.62 -19.71
N ALA A 174 -0.15 -11.14 -18.89
CA ALA A 174 -1.16 -10.19 -19.34
C ALA A 174 -0.51 -8.88 -19.80
N LEU A 175 0.48 -8.38 -19.04
CA LEU A 175 1.23 -7.19 -19.39
C LEU A 175 1.99 -7.36 -20.73
N SER A 176 2.61 -8.54 -20.96
CA SER A 176 3.25 -8.84 -22.24
C SER A 176 2.24 -8.88 -23.41
N VAL A 177 1.02 -9.42 -23.20
CA VAL A 177 -0.04 -9.37 -24.20
C VAL A 177 -0.51 -7.95 -24.43
N PHE A 178 -0.67 -7.14 -23.38
CA PHE A 178 -0.99 -5.71 -23.45
C PHE A 178 -0.04 -4.97 -24.40
N ASN A 179 1.27 -5.13 -24.20
CA ASN A 179 2.30 -4.49 -25.01
C ASN A 179 2.21 -4.93 -26.48
N LYS A 180 2.11 -6.24 -26.74
CA LYS A 180 2.11 -6.80 -28.10
C LYS A 180 0.83 -6.54 -28.87
N ALA A 181 -0.32 -6.49 -28.21
CA ALA A 181 -1.62 -6.28 -28.86
C ALA A 181 -1.92 -4.80 -29.18
N GLY A 182 -1.06 -3.86 -28.73
CA GLY A 182 -1.26 -2.43 -28.92
C GLY A 182 -2.48 -1.90 -28.16
N LEU A 183 -2.71 -2.40 -26.94
CA LEU A 183 -3.86 -2.00 -26.13
C LEU A 183 -3.72 -0.58 -25.56
N LEU A 184 -2.51 -0.03 -25.55
CA LEU A 184 -2.24 1.33 -25.07
C LEU A 184 -3.13 2.38 -25.74
N ASP A 185 -3.23 2.35 -27.08
CA ASP A 185 -4.02 3.33 -27.83
C ASP A 185 -5.51 3.25 -27.51
N LEU A 186 -6.05 2.02 -27.23
CA LEU A 186 -7.44 1.82 -26.83
C LEU A 186 -7.70 2.39 -25.43
N VAL A 187 -6.79 2.18 -24.49
CA VAL A 187 -6.93 2.72 -23.13
C VAL A 187 -6.81 4.25 -23.14
N VAL A 188 -5.94 4.81 -23.99
CA VAL A 188 -5.85 6.28 -24.17
C VAL A 188 -7.14 6.86 -24.76
N GLN A 189 -7.77 6.20 -25.74
CA GLN A 189 -9.09 6.61 -26.24
C GLN A 189 -10.16 6.61 -25.13
N CYS A 190 -10.13 5.64 -24.23
CA CYS A 190 -11.01 5.64 -23.06
C CYS A 190 -10.69 6.80 -22.10
N LEU A 191 -9.41 7.12 -21.87
CA LEU A 191 -9.00 8.28 -21.07
C LEU A 191 -9.50 9.60 -21.65
N GLU A 192 -9.45 9.78 -22.97
CA GLU A 192 -9.91 10.97 -23.68
C GLU A 192 -11.42 11.22 -23.54
N ARG A 193 -12.18 10.22 -23.04
CA ARG A 193 -13.60 10.38 -22.70
C ARG A 193 -13.85 11.23 -21.46
N HIS A 194 -12.82 11.65 -20.70
CA HIS A 194 -12.92 12.36 -19.43
C HIS A 194 -13.88 13.56 -19.39
N PRO A 195 -14.10 14.32 -20.48
CA PRO A 195 -15.08 15.42 -20.46
C PRO A 195 -16.55 14.95 -20.42
N HIS A 196 -16.82 13.69 -20.77
CA HIS A 196 -18.16 13.14 -20.93
C HIS A 196 -18.47 11.99 -19.97
N ASN A 197 -17.48 11.15 -19.68
CA ASN A 197 -17.58 10.01 -18.79
C ASN A 197 -16.31 9.93 -17.95
N VAL A 198 -16.36 10.51 -16.76
CA VAL A 198 -15.21 10.55 -15.84
C VAL A 198 -14.89 9.17 -15.25
N ASP A 199 -15.90 8.30 -15.07
CA ASP A 199 -15.73 6.97 -14.49
C ASP A 199 -14.90 6.09 -15.44
N LEU A 200 -15.24 6.05 -16.73
CA LEU A 200 -14.43 5.35 -17.74
C LEU A 200 -13.00 5.91 -17.83
N ALA A 201 -12.85 7.23 -17.75
CA ALA A 201 -11.53 7.86 -17.78
C ALA A 201 -10.70 7.53 -16.54
N ILE A 202 -11.29 7.43 -15.36
CA ILE A 202 -10.63 7.01 -14.12
C ILE A 202 -10.16 5.56 -14.25
N SER A 203 -11.00 4.65 -14.74
CA SER A 203 -10.61 3.25 -14.97
C SER A 203 -9.43 3.15 -15.97
N ALA A 204 -9.48 3.93 -17.05
CA ALA A 204 -8.39 4.02 -18.01
C ALA A 204 -7.10 4.60 -17.38
N ALA A 205 -7.22 5.60 -16.54
CA ALA A 205 -6.08 6.20 -15.85
C ALA A 205 -5.45 5.25 -14.83
N HIS A 206 -6.25 4.46 -14.09
CA HIS A 206 -5.75 3.39 -13.24
C HIS A 206 -4.98 2.34 -14.04
N CYS A 207 -5.57 1.88 -15.16
CA CYS A 207 -4.90 0.92 -16.04
C CYS A 207 -3.56 1.49 -16.55
N LEU A 208 -3.53 2.73 -17.06
CA LEU A 208 -2.31 3.38 -17.55
C LEU A 208 -1.26 3.53 -16.44
N HIS A 209 -1.66 3.95 -15.25
CA HIS A 209 -0.75 4.07 -14.12
C HIS A 209 -0.09 2.73 -13.77
N THR A 210 -0.87 1.64 -13.77
CA THR A 210 -0.37 0.30 -13.49
C THR A 210 0.55 -0.23 -14.60
N VAL A 211 0.14 -0.16 -15.87
CA VAL A 211 0.92 -0.74 -16.98
C VAL A 211 2.19 0.02 -17.32
N THR A 212 2.31 1.29 -16.87
CA THR A 212 3.53 2.10 -17.06
C THR A 212 4.55 1.92 -15.94
N GLU A 213 4.18 1.28 -14.83
CA GLU A 213 5.11 1.03 -13.73
C GLU A 213 6.05 -0.14 -14.08
N ASP A 214 7.34 0.06 -13.98
CA ASP A 214 8.41 -0.92 -14.26
C ASP A 214 8.23 -1.69 -15.60
N ASN A 215 7.74 -1.01 -16.65
CA ASN A 215 7.50 -1.59 -17.98
C ASN A 215 8.31 -0.87 -19.06
N PRO A 216 9.62 -1.11 -19.15
CA PRO A 216 10.49 -0.42 -20.11
C PRO A 216 10.11 -0.71 -21.57
N GLU A 217 9.55 -1.90 -21.88
CA GLU A 217 9.08 -2.25 -23.23
C GLU A 217 7.97 -1.30 -23.69
N LEU A 218 6.99 -1.04 -22.82
CA LEU A 218 5.91 -0.10 -23.09
C LEU A 218 6.42 1.32 -23.18
N LEU A 219 7.29 1.74 -22.26
CA LEU A 219 7.84 3.09 -22.22
C LEU A 219 8.65 3.44 -23.47
N CYS A 220 9.35 2.48 -24.08
CA CYS A 220 10.03 2.67 -25.36
C CYS A 220 9.06 2.88 -26.54
N SER A 221 7.81 2.42 -26.43
CA SER A 221 6.79 2.55 -27.48
C SER A 221 5.89 3.78 -27.32
N MET A 222 6.08 4.57 -26.24
CA MET A 222 5.26 5.75 -25.94
C MET A 222 5.37 6.80 -27.05
N ASN A 223 4.21 7.32 -27.46
CA ASN A 223 4.09 8.33 -28.48
C ASN A 223 3.58 9.69 -27.93
N THR A 224 3.60 10.72 -28.79
CA THR A 224 3.16 12.06 -28.42
C THR A 224 1.67 12.16 -28.12
N ALA A 225 0.84 11.23 -28.62
CA ALA A 225 -0.61 11.23 -28.36
C ALA A 225 -0.91 10.87 -26.89
N VAL A 226 -0.22 9.86 -26.33
CA VAL A 226 -0.35 9.50 -24.91
C VAL A 226 0.01 10.68 -24.01
N LEU A 227 1.13 11.36 -24.31
CA LEU A 227 1.57 12.54 -23.56
C LEU A 227 0.53 13.68 -23.67
N GLY A 228 0.00 13.91 -24.86
CA GLY A 228 -1.03 14.94 -25.10
C GLY A 228 -2.32 14.65 -24.33
N ALA A 229 -2.76 13.39 -24.29
CA ALA A 229 -3.93 12.97 -23.50
C ALA A 229 -3.73 13.21 -22.00
N LEU A 230 -2.55 12.87 -21.45
CA LEU A 230 -2.20 13.12 -20.05
C LEU A 230 -2.12 14.61 -19.73
N GLU A 231 -1.51 15.42 -20.61
CA GLU A 231 -1.45 16.87 -20.47
C GLU A 231 -2.86 17.50 -20.47
N ASN A 232 -3.77 17.05 -21.33
CA ASN A 232 -5.16 17.50 -21.36
C ASN A 232 -5.90 17.21 -20.04
N VAL A 233 -5.68 16.02 -19.46
CA VAL A 233 -6.25 15.65 -18.15
C VAL A 233 -5.70 16.55 -17.05
N LEU A 234 -4.38 16.74 -16.98
CA LEU A 234 -3.71 17.54 -15.96
C LEU A 234 -4.11 19.01 -16.01
N LEU A 235 -4.33 19.55 -17.21
CA LEU A 235 -4.75 20.95 -17.44
C LEU A 235 -6.26 21.14 -17.32
N SER A 236 -7.02 20.06 -17.17
CA SER A 236 -8.49 20.15 -17.04
C SER A 236 -8.88 20.90 -15.76
N SER A 237 -9.73 21.91 -15.91
CA SER A 237 -10.30 22.69 -14.82
C SER A 237 -11.64 22.15 -14.32
N GLN A 238 -12.02 20.94 -14.73
CA GLN A 238 -13.28 20.33 -14.29
C GLN A 238 -13.30 20.17 -12.76
N PRO A 239 -14.38 20.62 -12.09
CA PRO A 239 -14.51 20.49 -10.64
C PRO A 239 -14.88 19.07 -10.23
N GLY A 240 -14.79 18.78 -8.93
CA GLY A 240 -15.16 17.50 -8.32
C GLY A 240 -13.98 16.62 -7.96
N MET A 241 -14.23 15.74 -7.02
CA MET A 241 -13.19 14.85 -6.46
C MET A 241 -12.85 13.72 -7.42
N ALA A 242 -13.80 13.28 -8.24
CA ALA A 242 -13.56 12.34 -9.34
C ALA A 242 -12.50 12.87 -10.32
N HIS A 243 -12.59 14.16 -10.71
CA HIS A 243 -11.58 14.79 -11.58
C HIS A 243 -10.24 15.02 -10.85
N THR A 244 -10.26 15.22 -9.53
CA THR A 244 -9.04 15.28 -8.72
C THR A 244 -8.34 13.92 -8.71
N LEU A 245 -9.07 12.81 -8.56
CA LEU A 245 -8.52 11.46 -8.68
C LEU A 245 -7.94 11.23 -10.08
N LEU A 246 -8.66 11.60 -11.13
CA LEU A 246 -8.20 11.46 -12.51
C LEU A 246 -6.88 12.20 -12.75
N ARG A 247 -6.77 13.47 -12.29
CA ARG A 247 -5.52 14.26 -12.39
C ARG A 247 -4.39 13.61 -11.58
N THR A 248 -4.67 13.07 -10.41
CA THR A 248 -3.66 12.37 -9.58
C THR A 248 -3.12 11.15 -10.28
N LEU A 249 -3.97 10.32 -10.89
CA LEU A 249 -3.55 9.13 -11.65
C LEU A 249 -2.74 9.51 -12.91
N ALA A 250 -3.16 10.57 -13.60
CA ALA A 250 -2.40 11.10 -14.73
C ALA A 250 -1.01 11.62 -14.31
N ALA A 251 -0.91 12.26 -13.14
CA ALA A 251 0.37 12.68 -12.57
C ALA A 251 1.28 11.48 -12.23
N GLY A 252 0.73 10.40 -11.70
CA GLY A 252 1.47 9.16 -11.44
C GLY A 252 1.95 8.48 -12.73
N THR A 253 1.10 8.42 -13.75
CA THR A 253 1.47 7.92 -15.08
C THR A 253 2.60 8.76 -15.69
N LEU A 254 2.50 10.09 -15.59
CA LEU A 254 3.53 11.01 -16.08
C LEU A 254 4.87 10.81 -15.35
N TRP A 255 4.82 10.55 -14.04
CA TRP A 255 5.99 10.20 -13.24
C TRP A 255 6.65 8.90 -13.75
N ASN A 256 5.89 7.85 -13.97
CA ASN A 256 6.39 6.57 -14.49
C ASN A 256 7.04 6.75 -15.88
N MET A 257 6.50 7.66 -16.69
CA MET A 257 7.02 7.98 -18.03
C MET A 257 8.22 8.94 -18.06
N LYS A 258 8.60 9.54 -16.92
CA LYS A 258 9.63 10.59 -16.84
C LYS A 258 10.90 10.24 -17.61
N GLY A 259 11.41 9.02 -17.43
CA GLY A 259 12.63 8.54 -18.07
C GLY A 259 12.58 8.46 -19.61
N SER A 260 11.40 8.32 -20.20
CA SER A 260 11.18 8.27 -21.65
C SER A 260 11.03 9.65 -22.30
N LEU A 261 10.89 10.72 -21.48
CA LEU A 261 10.73 12.07 -21.96
C LEU A 261 12.09 12.70 -22.33
N PRO A 262 12.13 13.60 -23.34
CA PRO A 262 13.32 14.40 -23.58
C PRO A 262 13.76 15.17 -22.33
N THR A 263 15.06 15.24 -22.05
CA THR A 263 15.61 15.84 -20.82
C THR A 263 15.07 17.25 -20.54
N ALA A 264 14.86 18.05 -21.58
CA ALA A 264 14.30 19.40 -21.45
C ALA A 264 12.85 19.43 -20.93
N ARG A 265 12.10 18.32 -21.06
CA ARG A 265 10.71 18.20 -20.57
C ARG A 265 10.60 17.49 -19.24
N GLN A 266 11.62 16.73 -18.82
CA GLN A 266 11.56 15.93 -17.59
C GLN A 266 11.30 16.79 -16.35
N ALA A 267 12.03 17.89 -16.19
CA ALA A 267 11.85 18.79 -15.06
C ALA A 267 10.46 19.46 -15.07
N GLN A 268 9.92 19.83 -16.23
CA GLN A 268 8.59 20.40 -16.35
C GLN A 268 7.51 19.38 -16.00
N ALA A 269 7.63 18.15 -16.50
CA ALA A 269 6.71 17.05 -16.20
C ALA A 269 6.70 16.70 -14.70
N LEU A 270 7.89 16.61 -14.10
CA LEU A 270 8.05 16.38 -12.66
C LEU A 270 7.37 17.49 -11.85
N ASN A 271 7.65 18.75 -12.17
CA ASN A 271 7.04 19.87 -11.44
C ASN A 271 5.51 19.90 -11.57
N ALA A 272 4.97 19.60 -12.77
CA ALA A 272 3.53 19.51 -12.99
C ALA A 272 2.90 18.35 -12.19
N ALA A 273 3.55 17.19 -12.16
CA ALA A 273 3.09 16.04 -11.38
C ALA A 273 3.07 16.39 -9.88
N VAL A 274 4.17 16.91 -9.32
CA VAL A 274 4.25 17.26 -7.90
C VAL A 274 3.26 18.37 -7.54
N ALA A 275 3.04 19.37 -8.41
CA ALA A 275 2.03 20.41 -8.21
C ALA A 275 0.63 19.81 -8.09
N THR A 276 0.28 18.84 -8.94
CA THR A 276 -1.02 18.16 -8.92
C THR A 276 -1.21 17.36 -7.62
N LEU A 277 -0.19 16.60 -7.20
CA LEU A 277 -0.22 15.84 -5.94
C LEU A 277 -0.35 16.78 -4.74
N SER A 278 0.39 17.89 -4.76
CA SER A 278 0.32 18.94 -3.74
C SER A 278 -1.09 19.51 -3.59
N GLN A 279 -1.75 19.85 -4.71
CA GLN A 279 -3.14 20.36 -4.70
C GLN A 279 -4.11 19.33 -4.13
N CYS A 280 -3.95 18.05 -4.45
CA CYS A 280 -4.76 16.97 -3.88
C CYS A 280 -4.61 16.88 -2.35
N LEU A 281 -3.38 16.99 -1.85
CA LEU A 281 -3.08 16.93 -0.42
C LEU A 281 -3.55 18.19 0.34
N ASP A 282 -3.78 19.32 -0.30
CA ASP A 282 -4.34 20.52 0.33
C ASP A 282 -5.81 20.36 0.70
N LEU A 283 -6.54 19.46 0.06
CA LEU A 283 -7.96 19.24 0.33
C LEU A 283 -8.19 18.69 1.74
N ASN A 284 -9.05 19.36 2.50
CA ASN A 284 -9.36 19.00 3.89
C ASN A 284 -10.51 18.00 3.97
N THR A 285 -10.22 16.74 4.15
CA THR A 285 -11.21 15.66 4.28
C THR A 285 -12.19 15.90 5.46
N GLY A 286 -11.69 16.48 6.56
CA GLY A 286 -12.49 16.77 7.76
C GLY A 286 -13.60 17.82 7.53
N GLU A 287 -13.44 18.69 6.53
CA GLU A 287 -14.43 19.70 6.12
C GLU A 287 -15.31 19.21 4.97
N LEU A 288 -14.69 18.57 3.97
CA LEU A 288 -15.39 18.13 2.76
C LEU A 288 -16.39 16.99 3.00
N ILE A 289 -16.13 16.05 3.89
CA ILE A 289 -17.05 14.94 4.19
C ILE A 289 -18.39 15.46 4.77
N PRO A 290 -18.41 16.32 5.81
CA PRO A 290 -19.65 16.92 6.28
C PRO A 290 -20.39 17.76 5.22
N GLU A 291 -19.66 18.54 4.38
CA GLU A 291 -20.25 19.32 3.30
C GLU A 291 -20.93 18.44 2.25
N LEU A 292 -20.27 17.37 1.81
CA LEU A 292 -20.84 16.40 0.86
C LEU A 292 -22.07 15.71 1.46
N ARG A 293 -22.04 15.34 2.73
CA ARG A 293 -23.20 14.76 3.40
C ARG A 293 -24.38 15.71 3.47
N GLN A 294 -24.14 16.98 3.77
CA GLN A 294 -25.16 18.01 3.75
C GLN A 294 -25.76 18.19 2.35
N ALA A 295 -24.92 18.16 1.31
CA ALA A 295 -25.36 18.22 -0.09
C ALA A 295 -26.27 17.04 -0.45
N GLU A 296 -25.92 15.82 -0.03
CA GLU A 296 -26.75 14.62 -0.19
C GLU A 296 -28.12 14.80 0.46
N GLU A 297 -28.19 15.30 1.69
CA GLU A 297 -29.45 15.54 2.40
C GLU A 297 -30.33 16.58 1.69
N VAL A 298 -29.72 17.66 1.18
CA VAL A 298 -30.43 18.67 0.41
C VAL A 298 -30.98 18.10 -0.89
N ARG A 299 -30.20 17.29 -1.59
CA ARG A 299 -30.64 16.63 -2.82
C ARG A 299 -31.82 15.67 -2.56
N HIS A 300 -31.77 14.86 -1.48
CA HIS A 300 -32.88 14.00 -1.09
C HIS A 300 -34.16 14.76 -0.70
N LYS A 301 -34.04 15.90 -0.01
CA LYS A 301 -35.17 16.74 0.35
C LYS A 301 -35.81 17.43 -0.87
N ASN A 302 -35.01 17.73 -1.91
CA ASN A 302 -35.45 18.39 -3.12
C ASN A 302 -35.90 17.42 -4.23
N ALA A 303 -35.68 16.11 -4.04
CA ALA A 303 -36.18 15.10 -4.97
C ALA A 303 -37.73 15.17 -4.98
N PRO A 304 -38.39 15.29 -6.15
CA PRO A 304 -39.85 15.30 -6.21
C PRO A 304 -40.36 13.99 -5.62
N SER A 305 -41.25 14.07 -4.64
CA SER A 305 -41.95 12.90 -4.11
C SER A 305 -42.75 12.30 -5.28
N VAL A 306 -42.28 11.19 -5.81
CA VAL A 306 -43.06 10.36 -6.71
C VAL A 306 -44.20 9.79 -5.85
N THR A 307 -45.34 10.49 -5.86
CA THR A 307 -46.55 10.01 -5.24
C THR A 307 -47.00 8.75 -5.97
N ASP A 308 -47.07 7.66 -5.24
CA ASP A 308 -47.94 6.51 -5.35
C ASP A 308 -48.77 6.37 -6.64
N ALA A 309 -48.21 5.69 -7.63
CA ALA A 309 -49.02 4.95 -8.61
C ALA A 309 -48.09 3.95 -9.29
N GLU A 310 -48.17 2.70 -8.83
CA GLU A 310 -47.57 1.47 -9.32
C GLU A 310 -46.65 0.69 -8.31
N ASP A 311 -47.19 0.45 -7.12
CA ASP A 311 -46.66 -0.60 -6.25
C ASP A 311 -47.79 -1.53 -5.75
N GLN A 312 -48.36 -2.29 -6.69
CA GLN A 312 -49.19 -3.46 -6.39
C GLN A 312 -48.75 -4.63 -7.28
N ALA A 313 -47.54 -5.13 -7.07
CA ALA A 313 -47.17 -6.51 -7.44
C ALA A 313 -45.73 -6.84 -7.01
N ALA A 314 -45.44 -6.87 -5.76
CA ALA A 314 -44.33 -7.66 -5.22
C ALA A 314 -44.76 -8.20 -3.85
N GLY A 315 -45.05 -9.49 -3.81
CA GLY A 315 -45.53 -10.16 -2.61
C GLY A 315 -44.50 -10.10 -1.48
N GLU A 316 -45.00 -9.71 -0.34
CA GLU A 316 -44.31 -9.79 0.94
C GLU A 316 -43.96 -11.26 1.23
N ILE A 317 -42.66 -11.53 1.42
CA ILE A 317 -42.19 -12.74 2.10
C ILE A 317 -42.08 -12.33 3.57
N PRO A 318 -42.78 -13.02 4.50
CA PRO A 318 -42.71 -12.69 5.91
C PRO A 318 -41.31 -13.00 6.45
N LEU A 319 -40.69 -12.03 7.12
CA LEU A 319 -39.56 -12.25 8.02
C LEU A 319 -40.11 -12.96 9.28
N ASP A 320 -39.81 -14.24 9.41
CA ASP A 320 -40.03 -14.99 10.64
C ASP A 320 -39.13 -14.43 11.73
N GLU A 321 -39.75 -14.11 12.85
CA GLU A 321 -39.11 -13.74 14.10
C GLU A 321 -38.26 -14.95 14.57
N MET A 322 -36.94 -14.77 14.66
CA MET A 322 -36.09 -15.72 15.35
C MET A 322 -35.61 -15.12 16.67
N ASP A 323 -36.01 -15.80 17.71
CA ASP A 323 -35.73 -15.59 19.12
C ASP A 323 -34.26 -15.33 19.45
N GLU A 324 -34.08 -14.41 20.41
CA GLU A 324 -32.81 -14.21 21.13
C GLU A 324 -32.52 -15.46 21.97
N GLU A 325 -31.55 -16.28 21.60
CA GLU A 325 -30.94 -17.26 22.47
C GLU A 325 -29.46 -16.99 22.72
N GLU A 326 -29.08 -17.15 23.97
CA GLU A 326 -27.84 -16.82 24.65
C GLU A 326 -26.57 -17.33 23.93
N GLU A 327 -25.58 -16.44 23.75
CA GLU A 327 -24.24 -16.78 23.25
C GLU A 327 -23.42 -17.56 24.30
N GLU A 328 -23.26 -18.87 24.13
CA GLU A 328 -22.15 -19.62 24.70
C GLU A 328 -20.84 -19.28 23.95
N GLU A 329 -19.82 -18.87 24.69
CA GLU A 329 -18.48 -18.54 24.18
C GLU A 329 -17.79 -19.74 23.50
N ALA A 330 -17.72 -19.74 22.17
CA ALA A 330 -16.83 -20.61 21.40
C ALA A 330 -15.52 -19.86 21.05
N PRO A 331 -14.38 -20.56 20.91
CA PRO A 331 -13.05 -19.94 20.82
C PRO A 331 -12.89 -19.06 19.59
N LYS A 332 -12.40 -17.84 19.79
CA LYS A 332 -12.16 -16.81 18.77
C LYS A 332 -11.13 -17.30 17.74
N GLN A 333 -11.60 -17.85 16.64
CA GLN A 333 -10.82 -17.91 15.42
C GLN A 333 -10.59 -16.47 14.92
N LYS A 334 -9.30 -16.09 14.76
CA LYS A 334 -8.89 -14.82 14.14
C LYS A 334 -9.48 -14.76 12.72
N ARG A 335 -10.62 -14.08 12.56
CA ARG A 335 -11.13 -13.67 11.27
C ARG A 335 -10.24 -12.54 10.76
N ASN A 336 -9.30 -12.86 9.87
CA ASN A 336 -8.68 -11.87 8.99
C ASN A 336 -9.81 -11.27 8.14
N GLY A 337 -10.33 -10.13 8.56
CA GLY A 337 -11.30 -9.36 7.79
C GLY A 337 -10.62 -8.78 6.57
N LYS A 338 -10.68 -9.48 5.44
CA LYS A 338 -10.35 -8.92 4.13
C LYS A 338 -11.44 -7.91 3.79
N ASP A 339 -11.12 -6.63 3.89
CA ASP A 339 -12.01 -5.55 3.48
C ASP A 339 -12.04 -5.47 1.95
N ASN A 340 -13.08 -6.03 1.36
CA ASN A 340 -13.37 -5.85 -0.06
C ASN A 340 -13.79 -4.39 -0.28
N ASP A 341 -12.99 -3.66 -1.03
CA ASP A 341 -13.31 -2.30 -1.45
C ASP A 341 -14.25 -2.35 -2.67
N PHE A 342 -15.56 -2.34 -2.40
CA PHE A 342 -16.61 -2.34 -3.43
C PHE A 342 -17.06 -0.93 -3.81
N SER A 343 -16.17 0.07 -3.82
CA SER A 343 -16.53 1.44 -4.13
C SER A 343 -17.16 1.62 -5.52
N ASP A 344 -16.80 0.74 -6.47
CA ASP A 344 -17.36 0.77 -7.84
C ASP A 344 -18.78 0.19 -7.92
N LEU A 345 -19.26 -0.44 -6.84
CA LEU A 345 -20.60 -1.04 -6.77
C LEU A 345 -21.61 -0.17 -6.02
N LEU A 346 -21.26 1.09 -5.72
CA LEU A 346 -22.20 2.00 -5.08
C LEU A 346 -23.38 2.30 -6.00
N PRO A 347 -24.64 2.25 -5.50
CA PRO A 347 -25.82 2.52 -6.29
C PRO A 347 -25.76 3.89 -6.98
N ARG A 348 -26.29 3.97 -8.20
CA ARG A 348 -26.51 5.26 -8.90
C ARG A 348 -27.46 6.13 -8.06
N GLY A 349 -26.99 7.06 -7.31
CA GLY A 349 -27.78 7.89 -6.38
C GLY A 349 -27.01 8.30 -5.15
N MET A 350 -25.78 7.75 -5.00
CA MET A 350 -24.87 8.10 -3.90
C MET A 350 -23.68 8.92 -4.43
N GLU A 351 -23.97 9.97 -5.22
CA GLU A 351 -22.95 10.79 -5.89
C GLU A 351 -21.97 11.41 -4.90
N GLU A 352 -22.47 11.93 -3.79
CA GLU A 352 -21.65 12.59 -2.77
C GLU A 352 -20.74 11.58 -2.04
N LEU A 353 -21.20 10.36 -1.81
CA LEU A 353 -20.37 9.29 -1.24
C LEU A 353 -19.28 8.86 -2.23
N ARG A 354 -19.59 8.83 -3.55
CA ARG A 354 -18.58 8.55 -4.59
C ARG A 354 -17.52 9.66 -4.65
N GLU A 355 -17.91 10.92 -4.53
CA GLU A 355 -16.99 12.06 -4.44
C GLU A 355 -16.08 11.96 -3.20
N ALA A 356 -16.64 11.64 -2.02
CA ALA A 356 -15.86 11.43 -0.80
C ALA A 356 -14.87 10.26 -0.95
N THR A 357 -15.30 9.17 -1.60
CA THR A 357 -14.47 8.02 -1.90
C THR A 357 -13.34 8.37 -2.87
N ALA A 358 -13.64 9.09 -3.94
CA ALA A 358 -12.66 9.55 -4.93
C ALA A 358 -11.60 10.46 -4.29
N LEU A 359 -12.00 11.36 -3.39
CA LEU A 359 -11.08 12.21 -2.63
C LEU A 359 -10.07 11.39 -1.83
N LEU A 360 -10.55 10.43 -1.03
CA LEU A 360 -9.68 9.60 -0.17
C LEU A 360 -8.76 8.71 -1.01
N THR A 361 -9.27 8.17 -2.13
CA THR A 361 -8.46 7.40 -3.08
C THR A 361 -7.38 8.29 -3.72
N ALA A 362 -7.72 9.51 -4.15
CA ALA A 362 -6.75 10.45 -4.70
C ALA A 362 -5.64 10.82 -3.71
N GLN A 363 -5.99 11.05 -2.44
CA GLN A 363 -5.02 11.36 -1.39
C GLN A 363 -4.10 10.17 -1.09
N GLN A 364 -4.66 8.96 -0.99
CA GLN A 364 -3.88 7.74 -0.83
C GLN A 364 -2.90 7.56 -2.00
N THR A 365 -3.37 7.63 -3.24
CA THR A 365 -2.54 7.48 -4.44
C THR A 365 -1.47 8.57 -4.53
N SER A 366 -1.80 9.83 -4.16
CA SER A 366 -0.81 10.92 -4.10
C SER A 366 0.35 10.60 -3.16
N LEU A 367 0.05 10.07 -1.98
CA LEU A 367 1.07 9.68 -0.99
C LEU A 367 1.93 8.51 -1.49
N GLU A 368 1.32 7.52 -2.14
CA GLU A 368 2.03 6.37 -2.73
C GLU A 368 2.99 6.80 -3.86
N ILE A 369 2.55 7.72 -4.74
CA ILE A 369 3.40 8.27 -5.79
C ILE A 369 4.59 9.03 -5.18
N ILE A 370 4.37 9.82 -4.12
CA ILE A 370 5.46 10.56 -3.45
C ILE A 370 6.46 9.58 -2.82
N VAL A 371 6.00 8.47 -2.22
CA VAL A 371 6.90 7.41 -1.73
C VAL A 371 7.77 6.88 -2.86
N ASN A 372 7.17 6.58 -4.02
CA ASN A 372 7.91 6.08 -5.18
C ASN A 372 8.92 7.13 -5.71
N MET A 373 8.57 8.43 -5.65
CA MET A 373 9.51 9.50 -5.97
C MET A 373 10.71 9.53 -5.03
N CYS A 374 10.49 9.25 -3.73
CA CYS A 374 11.56 9.19 -2.74
C CYS A 374 12.48 7.96 -2.89
N CYS A 375 12.01 6.90 -3.55
CA CYS A 375 12.74 5.63 -3.69
C CYS A 375 13.30 5.39 -5.11
N SER A 376 13.06 6.30 -6.07
CA SER A 376 13.35 6.09 -7.50
C SER A 376 14.83 6.12 -7.87
N ASP A 377 15.67 6.70 -7.01
CA ASP A 377 17.11 6.88 -7.28
C ASP A 377 17.96 5.80 -6.57
N ASP A 378 17.35 4.72 -6.09
CA ASP A 378 18.08 3.58 -5.55
C ASP A 378 18.79 2.84 -6.68
N PRO A 379 20.12 2.68 -6.66
CA PRO A 379 20.84 1.95 -7.69
C PRO A 379 20.31 0.51 -7.76
N SER A 380 20.01 0.04 -8.96
CA SER A 380 19.59 -1.35 -9.17
C SER A 380 20.69 -2.31 -8.69
N ASP A 381 20.30 -3.44 -8.11
CA ASP A 381 21.27 -4.47 -7.66
C ASP A 381 22.21 -4.95 -8.81
N ASP A 382 21.80 -4.77 -10.06
CA ASP A 382 22.58 -5.14 -11.27
C ASP A 382 23.82 -4.25 -11.50
N GLU A 383 23.84 -3.00 -11.00
CA GLU A 383 25.02 -2.12 -11.13
C GLU A 383 26.18 -2.51 -10.19
N TRP A 384 25.94 -3.36 -9.19
CA TRP A 384 26.96 -3.79 -8.23
C TRP A 384 27.67 -5.10 -8.64
N GLU A 385 27.16 -5.85 -9.62
CA GLU A 385 27.76 -7.10 -10.08
C GLU A 385 28.94 -6.92 -11.04
N GLU A 386 29.05 -5.78 -11.75
CA GLU A 386 30.13 -5.55 -12.73
C GLU A 386 31.46 -5.06 -12.13
N GLU A 387 31.50 -4.56 -10.88
CA GLU A 387 32.76 -4.07 -10.28
C GLU A 387 33.51 -5.11 -9.40
N SER A 388 33.04 -6.35 -9.27
CA SER A 388 33.65 -7.34 -8.39
C SER A 388 34.64 -8.29 -9.07
N SER A 389 35.13 -7.97 -10.24
CA SER A 389 36.21 -8.77 -10.87
C SER A 389 37.46 -7.91 -11.12
N SER A 390 38.29 -7.72 -10.11
CA SER A 390 39.75 -7.82 -10.16
C SER A 390 40.43 -7.19 -8.95
N ASP A 391 41.37 -7.96 -8.45
CA ASP A 391 42.52 -7.67 -7.58
C ASP A 391 42.33 -7.92 -6.08
N GLU A 392 42.61 -9.17 -5.74
CA GLU A 392 43.30 -9.49 -4.49
C GLU A 392 44.70 -8.83 -4.52
N SER A 393 44.85 -7.67 -3.86
CA SER A 393 46.16 -7.22 -3.42
C SER A 393 46.16 -6.98 -1.92
N ASP A 394 46.93 -7.80 -1.28
CA ASP A 394 47.49 -7.76 0.06
C ASP A 394 47.84 -6.32 0.49
N MET A 395 47.07 -5.74 1.43
CA MET A 395 47.46 -4.51 2.12
C MET A 395 47.28 -4.66 3.62
N GLY A 396 48.41 -4.55 4.30
CA GLY A 396 48.58 -4.69 5.73
C GLY A 396 47.85 -3.67 6.59
N PRO A 397 47.84 -3.89 7.91
CA PRO A 397 47.02 -3.14 8.85
C PRO A 397 47.74 -1.88 9.33
N ASP A 398 47.61 -0.77 8.61
CA ASP A 398 47.85 0.57 9.18
C ASP A 398 47.52 1.63 8.12
N GLY A 399 46.35 2.20 8.23
CA GLY A 399 45.93 3.35 7.43
C GLY A 399 44.65 3.95 8.01
N LEU A 400 44.83 4.88 8.93
CA LEU A 400 43.80 5.85 9.33
C LEU A 400 43.26 6.56 8.09
N CYS A 401 42.10 6.17 7.62
CA CYS A 401 41.31 6.94 6.65
C CYS A 401 40.44 7.95 7.39
N ASP A 402 41.06 9.03 7.82
CA ASP A 402 40.40 10.28 8.08
C ASP A 402 40.12 10.93 6.71
N GLY A 403 38.88 10.88 6.21
CA GLY A 403 38.57 11.57 4.96
C GLY A 403 37.47 11.01 4.05
N VAL A 404 36.61 10.12 4.52
CA VAL A 404 35.49 9.60 3.69
C VAL A 404 34.11 9.99 4.25
N SER A 405 33.99 11.22 4.75
CA SER A 405 32.69 11.75 5.21
C SER A 405 31.85 12.42 4.10
N ASN A 406 32.30 12.38 2.84
CA ASN A 406 31.60 12.99 1.70
C ASN A 406 31.24 11.99 0.57
N LEU A 407 31.24 10.70 0.82
CA LEU A 407 30.53 9.79 -0.06
C LEU A 407 29.04 10.04 0.11
N MET A 408 28.43 10.65 -0.88
CA MET A 408 26.97 10.85 -0.98
C MET A 408 26.30 9.55 -0.56
N SER A 409 25.36 9.66 0.37
CA SER A 409 24.56 8.51 0.75
C SER A 409 23.90 7.98 -0.53
N PRO A 410 23.97 6.68 -0.86
CA PRO A 410 23.33 6.14 -2.04
C PRO A 410 21.80 6.26 -2.06
N LEU A 411 21.22 6.89 -1.05
CA LEU A 411 19.79 7.18 -0.88
C LEU A 411 19.45 8.67 -0.96
N CYS A 412 20.32 9.51 -1.53
CA CYS A 412 19.99 10.92 -1.77
C CYS A 412 19.04 11.03 -2.96
N LEU A 413 17.95 11.81 -2.78
CA LEU A 413 17.08 12.20 -3.88
C LEU A 413 17.87 12.99 -4.93
N SER A 414 17.50 12.85 -6.20
CA SER A 414 17.99 13.77 -7.23
C SER A 414 17.62 15.21 -6.87
N ALA A 415 18.49 16.16 -7.20
CA ALA A 415 18.27 17.58 -6.91
C ALA A 415 16.94 18.09 -7.50
N GLU A 416 16.52 17.53 -8.64
CA GLU A 416 15.25 17.86 -9.30
C GLU A 416 14.04 17.41 -8.48
N VAL A 417 14.02 16.16 -8.01
CA VAL A 417 12.93 15.61 -7.17
C VAL A 417 12.90 16.34 -5.83
N HIS A 418 14.05 16.50 -5.18
CA HIS A 418 14.17 17.24 -3.93
C HIS A 418 13.61 18.66 -4.07
N GLY A 419 14.06 19.41 -5.09
CA GLY A 419 13.59 20.77 -5.34
C GLY A 419 12.09 20.85 -5.60
N ALA A 420 11.53 19.92 -6.38
CA ALA A 420 10.10 19.88 -6.67
C ALA A 420 9.28 19.62 -5.38
N LEU A 421 9.67 18.67 -4.54
CA LEU A 421 8.98 18.35 -3.31
C LEU A 421 8.99 19.53 -2.31
N ILE A 422 10.12 20.23 -2.19
CA ILE A 422 10.23 21.42 -1.32
C ILE A 422 9.45 22.61 -1.87
N ASN A 423 9.55 22.90 -3.17
CA ASN A 423 8.84 24.03 -3.80
C ASN A 423 7.32 23.95 -3.66
N HIS A 424 6.78 22.75 -3.53
CA HIS A 424 5.35 22.50 -3.35
C HIS A 424 4.95 22.16 -1.90
N ASN A 425 5.85 22.34 -0.92
CA ASN A 425 5.61 22.09 0.52
C ASN A 425 5.12 20.67 0.83
N ILE A 426 5.55 19.67 0.06
CA ILE A 426 5.11 18.28 0.24
C ILE A 426 5.38 17.75 1.66
N PRO A 427 6.56 17.95 2.29
CA PRO A 427 6.81 17.44 3.63
C PRO A 427 5.80 17.92 4.68
N GLU A 428 5.45 19.20 4.66
CA GLU A 428 4.47 19.81 5.58
C GLU A 428 3.07 19.24 5.34
N LYS A 429 2.65 19.10 4.07
CA LYS A 429 1.36 18.55 3.70
C LYS A 429 1.22 17.08 4.07
N VAL A 430 2.27 16.29 3.88
CA VAL A 430 2.33 14.89 4.32
C VAL A 430 2.23 14.80 5.83
N LEU A 431 2.97 15.62 6.59
CA LEU A 431 2.89 15.65 8.05
C LEU A 431 1.45 15.97 8.50
N LYS A 432 0.77 16.94 7.87
CA LYS A 432 -0.62 17.27 8.17
C LYS A 432 -1.57 16.10 7.90
N LYS A 433 -1.32 15.26 6.88
CA LYS A 433 -2.15 14.08 6.58
C LYS A 433 -1.92 12.91 7.54
N THR A 434 -0.91 12.96 8.41
CA THR A 434 -0.76 12.00 9.51
C THR A 434 -1.75 12.27 10.65
N GLU A 435 -2.37 13.44 10.71
CA GLU A 435 -3.47 13.73 11.62
C GLU A 435 -4.75 13.04 11.15
N PHE A 436 -5.49 12.45 12.09
CA PHE A 436 -6.79 11.89 11.77
C PHE A 436 -7.82 13.02 11.60
N PRO A 437 -8.79 12.91 10.66
CA PRO A 437 -9.81 13.94 10.47
C PRO A 437 -10.61 14.24 11.74
N ARG A 438 -11.09 15.47 11.86
CA ARG A 438 -11.83 15.95 13.04
C ARG A 438 -13.07 15.12 13.32
N THR A 439 -13.52 15.17 14.57
CA THR A 439 -14.69 14.44 15.09
C THR A 439 -15.95 14.60 14.24
N GLU A 440 -16.19 15.77 13.62
CA GLU A 440 -17.36 16.05 12.77
C GLU A 440 -17.46 15.09 11.56
N ALA A 441 -16.37 14.81 10.87
CA ALA A 441 -16.36 13.85 9.76
C ALA A 441 -16.58 12.42 10.27
N MET A 442 -16.06 12.09 11.44
CA MET A 442 -16.27 10.79 12.08
C MET A 442 -17.72 10.59 12.50
N ASP A 443 -18.34 11.63 13.08
CA ASP A 443 -19.75 11.59 13.51
C ASP A 443 -20.67 11.34 12.30
N VAL A 444 -20.42 12.02 11.16
CA VAL A 444 -21.12 11.76 9.91
C VAL A 444 -21.02 10.30 9.48
N CYS A 445 -19.82 9.73 9.51
CA CYS A 445 -19.59 8.35 9.11
C CYS A 445 -20.20 7.35 10.09
N HIS A 446 -20.21 7.63 11.39
CA HIS A 446 -20.82 6.75 12.40
C HIS A 446 -22.35 6.74 12.34
N GLN A 447 -22.96 7.89 12.10
CA GLN A 447 -24.41 8.07 12.03
C GLN A 447 -25.02 7.46 10.75
N ASN A 448 -24.24 7.28 9.70
CA ASN A 448 -24.73 6.83 8.39
C ASN A 448 -24.08 5.49 7.99
N PRO A 449 -24.83 4.37 7.94
CA PRO A 449 -24.29 3.05 7.63
C PRO A 449 -23.55 2.99 6.28
N SER A 450 -24.06 3.66 5.24
CA SER A 450 -23.43 3.71 3.91
C SER A 450 -22.10 4.47 3.87
N TRP A 451 -21.92 5.45 4.77
CA TRP A 451 -20.69 6.26 4.87
C TRP A 451 -19.63 5.63 5.79
N ARG A 452 -20.00 4.60 6.57
CA ARG A 452 -19.12 3.97 7.57
C ARG A 452 -17.83 3.43 6.95
N GLY A 453 -17.87 2.98 5.70
CA GLY A 453 -16.69 2.50 4.96
C GLY A 453 -15.59 3.55 4.78
N LEU A 454 -15.93 4.85 4.78
CA LEU A 454 -14.95 5.93 4.67
C LEU A 454 -13.98 6.00 5.85
N ILE A 455 -14.37 5.52 7.04
CA ILE A 455 -13.50 5.50 8.24
C ILE A 455 -12.23 4.69 7.94
N LYS A 456 -12.37 3.50 7.38
CA LYS A 456 -11.23 2.65 7.03
C LYS A 456 -10.37 3.29 5.93
N ARG A 457 -10.99 4.00 4.98
CA ARG A 457 -10.24 4.75 3.95
C ARG A 457 -9.46 5.91 4.56
N MET A 458 -10.03 6.66 5.51
CA MET A 458 -9.32 7.71 6.26
C MET A 458 -8.16 7.15 7.06
N GLN A 459 -8.32 6.00 7.73
CA GLN A 459 -7.24 5.28 8.40
C GLN A 459 -6.12 4.90 7.43
N ARG A 460 -6.48 4.40 6.25
CA ARG A 460 -5.52 4.05 5.20
C ARG A 460 -4.74 5.26 4.69
N VAL A 461 -5.40 6.41 4.47
CA VAL A 461 -4.71 7.67 4.11
C VAL A 461 -3.73 8.07 5.21
N GLN A 462 -4.10 7.98 6.49
CA GLN A 462 -3.22 8.27 7.62
C GLN A 462 -2.00 7.33 7.64
N SER A 463 -2.19 6.02 7.49
CA SER A 463 -1.09 5.05 7.45
C SER A 463 -0.17 5.30 6.26
N ARG A 464 -0.71 5.63 5.08
CA ARG A 464 0.09 6.00 3.90
C ARG A 464 0.86 7.31 4.09
N ALA A 465 0.27 8.29 4.77
CA ALA A 465 0.96 9.53 5.11
C ALA A 465 2.15 9.28 6.05
N LEU A 466 2.01 8.39 7.01
CA LEU A 466 3.11 7.98 7.91
C LEU A 466 4.22 7.23 7.15
N THR A 467 3.87 6.33 6.25
CA THR A 467 4.84 5.65 5.37
C THR A 467 5.56 6.66 4.47
N CYS A 468 4.84 7.62 3.90
CA CYS A 468 5.41 8.69 3.08
C CYS A 468 6.35 9.58 3.91
N LEU A 469 5.96 9.93 5.12
CA LEU A 469 6.79 10.70 6.05
C LEU A 469 8.09 9.94 6.38
N HIS A 470 8.01 8.62 6.62
CA HIS A 470 9.20 7.78 6.81
C HIS A 470 10.16 7.89 5.62
N SER A 471 9.66 7.78 4.38
CA SER A 471 10.47 7.88 3.16
C SER A 471 11.11 9.26 3.01
N ILE A 472 10.36 10.34 3.25
CA ILE A 472 10.86 11.72 3.23
C ILE A 472 11.98 11.90 4.27
N LEU A 473 11.75 11.48 5.52
CA LEU A 473 12.75 11.59 6.61
C LEU A 473 14.02 10.77 6.35
N SER A 474 13.92 9.71 5.56
CA SER A 474 15.06 8.85 5.22
C SER A 474 15.91 9.40 4.07
N THR A 475 15.38 10.30 3.24
CA THR A 475 15.99 10.74 1.99
C THR A 475 16.31 12.25 1.94
N MET A 476 15.65 13.07 2.79
CA MET A 476 15.85 14.52 2.83
C MET A 476 16.69 14.92 4.05
N ASP A 477 17.33 16.08 3.97
CA ASP A 477 18.09 16.64 5.08
C ASP A 477 17.22 17.44 6.06
N ALA A 478 17.73 17.64 7.28
CA ALA A 478 17.00 18.29 8.38
C ALA A 478 16.65 19.77 8.09
N GLU A 479 17.50 20.49 7.36
CA GLU A 479 17.28 21.92 7.07
C GLU A 479 16.13 22.08 6.07
N SER A 480 16.06 21.21 5.06
CA SER A 480 14.96 21.15 4.10
C SER A 480 13.61 20.82 4.75
N LEU A 481 13.61 20.17 5.93
CA LEU A 481 12.42 19.82 6.70
C LEU A 481 12.04 20.87 7.78
N GLY A 482 12.63 22.06 7.73
CA GLY A 482 12.34 23.16 8.65
C GLY A 482 13.22 23.21 9.90
N GLY A 483 14.29 22.42 9.93
CA GLY A 483 15.32 22.44 10.97
C GLY A 483 14.91 21.85 12.32
N PRO A 484 15.70 22.06 13.37
CA PRO A 484 15.54 21.40 14.67
C PRO A 484 14.15 21.57 15.31
N ALA A 485 13.59 22.77 15.22
CA ALA A 485 12.30 23.07 15.87
C ALA A 485 11.14 22.29 15.20
N ALA A 486 11.14 22.21 13.85
CA ALA A 486 10.13 21.46 13.10
C ALA A 486 10.25 19.96 13.38
N LEU A 487 11.49 19.42 13.45
CA LEU A 487 11.72 18.01 13.78
C LEU A 487 11.24 17.66 15.20
N GLN A 488 11.48 18.54 16.19
CA GLN A 488 10.98 18.34 17.55
C GLN A 488 9.44 18.38 17.60
N ALA A 489 8.81 19.31 16.88
CA ALA A 489 7.34 19.38 16.80
C ALA A 489 6.77 18.11 16.15
N ALA A 490 7.39 17.62 15.07
CA ALA A 490 7.00 16.36 14.44
C ALA A 490 7.17 15.15 15.37
N ALA A 491 8.24 15.10 16.18
CA ALA A 491 8.46 14.04 17.16
C ALA A 491 7.40 14.06 18.28
N GLN A 492 7.02 15.25 18.76
CA GLN A 492 5.94 15.39 19.72
C GLN A 492 4.60 14.93 19.12
N HIS A 493 4.34 15.29 17.87
CA HIS A 493 3.13 14.86 17.17
C HIS A 493 3.07 13.33 17.03
N LEU A 494 4.12 12.67 16.50
CA LEU A 494 4.17 11.20 16.39
C LEU A 494 4.07 10.51 17.76
N SER A 495 4.71 11.07 18.79
CA SER A 495 4.58 10.57 20.16
C SER A 495 3.13 10.62 20.66
N THR A 496 2.38 11.67 20.31
CA THR A 496 0.97 11.79 20.67
C THR A 496 0.11 10.74 19.94
N LEU A 497 0.41 10.44 18.68
CA LEU A 497 -0.29 9.39 17.93
C LEU A 497 -0.11 8.00 18.55
N VAL A 498 1.07 7.69 19.08
CA VAL A 498 1.38 6.37 19.67
C VAL A 498 0.98 6.27 21.14
N PHE A 499 1.26 7.31 21.93
CA PHE A 499 1.17 7.29 23.40
C PHE A 499 0.06 8.19 23.96
N GLY A 500 -0.72 8.83 23.10
CA GLY A 500 -1.80 9.75 23.54
C GLY A 500 -3.00 9.03 24.14
N ALA A 501 -3.19 7.76 23.85
CA ALA A 501 -4.21 6.90 24.46
C ALA A 501 -3.63 6.05 25.60
N ALA A 502 -4.50 5.50 26.45
CA ALA A 502 -4.10 4.62 27.56
C ALA A 502 -3.48 3.29 27.09
N GLU A 503 -3.89 2.81 25.92
CA GLU A 503 -3.36 1.61 25.26
C GLU A 503 -2.76 1.99 23.89
N MET A 504 -1.75 1.26 23.45
CA MET A 504 -1.20 1.42 22.12
C MET A 504 -2.24 1.05 21.05
N PRO A 505 -2.19 1.69 19.86
CA PRO A 505 -3.06 1.34 18.75
C PRO A 505 -3.00 -0.15 18.41
N LYS A 506 -4.16 -0.75 18.14
CA LYS A 506 -4.28 -2.19 17.80
C LYS A 506 -4.22 -2.46 16.28
N ASP A 507 -4.34 -1.43 15.48
CA ASP A 507 -4.22 -1.54 14.01
C ASP A 507 -2.74 -1.78 13.65
N GLU A 508 -2.46 -2.96 13.11
CA GLU A 508 -1.09 -3.40 12.81
C GLU A 508 -0.44 -2.53 11.72
N GLU A 509 -1.19 -2.17 10.67
CA GLU A 509 -0.68 -1.35 9.56
C GLU A 509 -0.35 0.07 10.04
N PHE A 510 -1.24 0.67 10.82
CA PHE A 510 -1.00 1.99 11.41
C PHE A 510 0.20 1.97 12.37
N LEU A 511 0.27 0.96 13.24
CA LEU A 511 1.35 0.84 14.22
C LEU A 511 2.72 0.68 13.53
N GLU A 512 2.80 -0.16 12.51
CA GLU A 512 4.01 -0.33 11.70
C GLU A 512 4.43 1.01 11.05
N ALA A 513 3.50 1.71 10.42
CA ALA A 513 3.77 2.96 9.74
C ALA A 513 4.25 4.06 10.70
N VAL A 514 3.58 4.23 11.85
CA VAL A 514 3.93 5.30 12.81
C VAL A 514 5.25 5.03 13.50
N ILE A 515 5.54 3.78 13.89
CA ILE A 515 6.81 3.42 14.54
C ILE A 515 7.98 3.53 13.55
N SER A 516 7.77 3.18 12.28
CA SER A 516 8.78 3.37 11.21
C SER A 516 9.10 4.86 11.01
N ALA A 517 8.07 5.71 10.91
CA ALA A 517 8.26 7.16 10.80
C ALA A 517 8.99 7.75 12.04
N MET A 518 8.61 7.30 13.23
CA MET A 518 9.26 7.69 14.49
C MET A 518 10.74 7.29 14.52
N ARG A 519 11.07 6.06 14.09
CA ARG A 519 12.46 5.59 13.98
C ARG A 519 13.30 6.55 13.11
N SER A 520 12.82 6.85 11.89
CA SER A 520 13.56 7.72 10.96
C SER A 520 13.73 9.14 11.51
N LEU A 521 12.67 9.66 12.12
CA LEU A 521 12.70 10.99 12.73
C LEU A 521 13.70 11.07 13.89
N LEU A 522 13.67 10.10 14.82
CA LEU A 522 14.59 10.06 15.95
C LEU A 522 16.03 9.82 15.51
N GLN A 523 16.26 9.04 14.45
CA GLN A 523 17.58 8.88 13.86
C GLN A 523 18.12 10.20 13.30
N MET A 524 17.28 10.98 12.62
CA MET A 524 17.64 12.30 12.12
C MET A 524 17.94 13.27 13.29
N ILE A 525 17.10 13.30 14.31
CA ILE A 525 17.29 14.10 15.54
C ILE A 525 18.63 13.75 16.19
N ALA A 526 18.93 12.46 16.37
CA ALA A 526 20.19 12.00 16.96
C ALA A 526 21.41 12.37 16.10
N SER A 527 21.32 12.25 14.76
CA SER A 527 22.41 12.59 13.83
C SER A 527 22.79 14.07 13.86
N LYS A 528 21.84 14.95 14.19
CA LYS A 528 22.03 16.40 14.30
C LYS A 528 22.32 16.86 15.72
N SER A 529 22.51 15.92 16.67
CA SER A 529 22.71 16.21 18.08
C SER A 529 21.63 17.10 18.72
N ILE A 530 20.40 16.98 18.22
CA ILE A 530 19.21 17.60 18.78
C ILE A 530 18.83 16.82 20.06
N PRO A 531 18.49 17.49 21.19
CA PRO A 531 18.10 16.79 22.40
C PRO A 531 16.95 15.82 22.17
N GLN A 532 17.07 14.61 22.74
CA GLN A 532 16.02 13.60 22.66
C GLN A 532 14.75 14.05 23.41
N CYS A 533 13.58 13.68 22.91
CA CYS A 533 12.30 14.17 23.42
C CYS A 533 11.45 13.08 24.10
N MET A 534 11.90 11.81 24.11
CA MET A 534 11.12 10.71 24.67
C MET A 534 11.22 10.65 26.19
N THR A 535 10.09 10.48 26.86
CA THR A 535 10.01 10.30 28.30
C THR A 535 10.33 8.84 28.70
N PRO A 536 10.80 8.59 29.93
CA PRO A 536 11.02 7.22 30.43
C PRO A 536 9.77 6.33 30.31
N GLN A 537 8.58 6.90 30.48
CA GLN A 537 7.31 6.18 30.34
C GLN A 537 7.09 5.69 28.90
N GLN A 538 7.34 6.54 27.91
CA GLN A 538 7.24 6.19 26.48
C GLN A 538 8.26 5.11 26.11
N LEU A 539 9.48 5.18 26.64
CA LEU A 539 10.50 4.16 26.45
C LEU A 539 10.10 2.80 27.07
N MET A 540 9.40 2.83 28.22
CA MET A 540 8.84 1.59 28.81
C MET A 540 7.78 0.99 27.90
N SER A 541 6.85 1.79 27.38
CA SER A 541 5.81 1.30 26.44
C SER A 541 6.43 0.74 25.16
N LEU A 542 7.49 1.36 24.62
CA LEU A 542 8.24 0.80 23.50
C LEU A 542 8.94 -0.52 23.84
N SER A 543 9.50 -0.63 25.04
CA SER A 543 10.14 -1.87 25.52
C SER A 543 9.11 -3.01 25.61
N GLU A 544 7.89 -2.72 26.02
CA GLU A 544 6.79 -3.67 26.04
C GLU A 544 6.37 -4.06 24.62
N ALA A 545 6.23 -3.09 23.70
CA ALA A 545 5.93 -3.35 22.29
C ALA A 545 7.00 -4.21 21.62
N ALA A 546 8.30 -3.95 21.91
CA ALA A 546 9.41 -4.74 21.41
C ALA A 546 9.39 -6.20 21.86
N ASN A 547 8.82 -6.47 23.03
CA ASN A 547 8.73 -7.82 23.59
C ASN A 547 7.44 -8.57 23.20
N CYS A 548 6.32 -7.86 23.05
CA CYS A 548 4.99 -8.47 23.03
C CYS A 548 4.22 -8.31 21.70
N CYS A 549 4.66 -7.40 20.79
CA CYS A 549 3.95 -7.19 19.54
C CYS A 549 4.12 -8.38 18.59
N ASP A 550 3.01 -8.85 18.00
CA ASP A 550 3.02 -9.96 17.03
C ASP A 550 3.74 -9.59 15.73
N VAL A 551 3.73 -8.31 15.34
CA VAL A 551 4.33 -7.80 14.08
C VAL A 551 5.85 -7.65 14.22
N VAL A 552 6.60 -8.40 13.43
CA VAL A 552 8.08 -8.43 13.48
C VAL A 552 8.69 -7.05 13.19
N SER A 553 8.19 -6.33 12.18
CA SER A 553 8.69 -5.00 11.79
C SER A 553 8.50 -3.96 12.90
N VAL A 554 7.39 -4.03 13.65
CA VAL A 554 7.14 -3.18 14.83
C VAL A 554 8.17 -3.46 15.91
N ARG A 555 8.45 -4.75 16.21
CA ARG A 555 9.47 -5.11 17.20
C ARG A 555 10.87 -4.63 16.80
N VAL A 556 11.25 -4.82 15.53
CA VAL A 556 12.54 -4.32 14.99
C VAL A 556 12.65 -2.81 15.14
N ASN A 557 11.62 -2.06 14.74
CA ASN A 557 11.64 -0.59 14.83
C ASN A 557 11.61 -0.09 16.27
N ALA A 558 10.85 -0.72 17.16
CA ALA A 558 10.83 -0.39 18.59
C ALA A 558 12.21 -0.59 19.25
N VAL A 559 12.87 -1.72 18.94
CA VAL A 559 14.25 -2.00 19.39
C VAL A 559 15.23 -0.96 18.87
N ALA A 560 15.13 -0.60 17.57
CA ALA A 560 15.98 0.43 16.98
C ALA A 560 15.78 1.79 17.65
N ILE A 561 14.56 2.19 17.96
CA ILE A 561 14.26 3.44 18.68
C ILE A 561 14.90 3.42 20.09
N LEU A 562 14.81 2.31 20.81
CA LEU A 562 15.48 2.15 22.11
C LEU A 562 17.01 2.30 21.98
N GLY A 563 17.60 1.73 20.92
CA GLY A 563 19.03 1.86 20.61
C GLY A 563 19.43 3.32 20.32
N ILE A 564 18.70 4.00 19.42
CA ILE A 564 18.95 5.40 19.03
C ILE A 564 18.85 6.31 20.26
N THR A 565 17.77 6.18 21.04
CA THR A 565 17.53 7.00 22.23
C THR A 565 18.56 6.70 23.32
N GLY A 566 18.87 5.43 23.56
CA GLY A 566 19.87 5.00 24.53
C GLY A 566 21.28 5.52 24.19
N SER A 567 21.68 5.45 22.92
CA SER A 567 22.97 6.00 22.45
C SER A 567 23.07 7.52 22.63
N THR A 568 21.95 8.24 22.54
CA THR A 568 21.89 9.68 22.82
C THR A 568 22.02 9.94 24.33
N LEU A 569 21.24 9.21 25.15
CA LEU A 569 21.23 9.32 26.60
C LEU A 569 22.57 8.92 27.22
N ALA A 570 23.34 8.02 26.61
CA ALA A 570 24.67 7.62 27.08
C ALA A 570 25.66 8.79 27.17
N LYS A 571 25.44 9.85 26.40
CA LYS A 571 26.24 11.08 26.38
C LYS A 571 25.77 12.14 27.39
N GLU A 572 24.62 11.93 28.02
CA GLU A 572 24.01 12.86 28.99
C GLU A 572 24.26 12.38 30.42
N LYS A 573 24.37 13.32 31.39
CA LYS A 573 24.58 12.98 32.79
C LYS A 573 23.28 12.64 33.50
N GLY A 574 23.36 11.68 34.45
CA GLY A 574 22.22 11.30 35.28
C GLY A 574 21.25 10.34 34.61
N THR A 575 21.63 9.72 33.51
CA THR A 575 20.79 8.83 32.69
C THR A 575 20.99 7.35 32.98
N ALA A 576 21.90 6.96 33.87
CA ALA A 576 22.26 5.58 34.14
C ALA A 576 21.05 4.66 34.45
N ALA A 577 20.03 5.15 35.18
CA ALA A 577 18.85 4.39 35.53
C ALA A 577 17.99 4.07 34.25
N THR A 578 17.83 5.05 33.36
CA THR A 578 17.12 4.88 32.09
C THR A 578 17.89 3.96 31.16
N LEU A 579 19.23 4.11 31.08
CA LEU A 579 20.09 3.21 30.30
C LEU A 579 20.07 1.77 30.82
N GLN A 580 19.98 1.58 32.14
CA GLN A 580 19.81 0.27 32.74
C GLN A 580 18.48 -0.38 32.31
N MET A 581 17.38 0.38 32.29
CA MET A 581 16.08 -0.08 31.82
C MET A 581 16.13 -0.48 30.33
N ILE A 582 16.67 0.40 29.47
CA ILE A 582 16.83 0.13 28.03
C ILE A 582 17.70 -1.09 27.80
N GLY A 583 18.85 -1.18 28.46
CA GLY A 583 19.77 -2.30 28.31
C GLY A 583 19.15 -3.65 28.75
N THR A 584 18.36 -3.64 29.82
CA THR A 584 17.64 -4.84 30.28
C THR A 584 16.61 -5.29 29.23
N ALA A 585 15.83 -4.37 28.69
CA ALA A 585 14.85 -4.66 27.65
C ALA A 585 15.52 -5.20 26.37
N LEU A 586 16.59 -4.56 25.90
CA LEU A 586 17.34 -5.01 24.73
C LEU A 586 17.97 -6.41 24.93
N LEU A 587 18.51 -6.70 26.11
CA LEU A 587 19.04 -8.04 26.46
C LEU A 587 17.93 -9.11 26.47
N GLU A 588 16.75 -8.74 26.96
CA GLU A 588 15.60 -9.64 26.97
C GLU A 588 15.18 -10.01 25.54
N VAL A 589 15.01 -9.01 24.68
CA VAL A 589 14.67 -9.20 23.24
C VAL A 589 15.77 -10.00 22.53
N ALA A 590 17.05 -9.63 22.71
CA ALA A 590 18.18 -10.35 22.10
C ALA A 590 18.22 -11.83 22.47
N THR A 591 17.71 -12.18 23.66
CA THR A 591 17.78 -13.54 24.20
C THR A 591 16.53 -14.36 23.89
N LYS A 592 15.35 -13.75 23.97
CA LYS A 592 14.07 -14.48 24.00
C LYS A 592 13.26 -14.40 22.70
N ASP A 593 13.48 -13.39 21.87
CA ASP A 593 12.67 -13.24 20.66
C ASP A 593 12.81 -14.44 19.72
N ALA A 594 11.71 -14.84 19.12
CA ALA A 594 11.65 -15.96 18.19
C ALA A 594 12.34 -15.65 16.86
N ASP A 595 12.36 -14.39 16.43
CA ASP A 595 12.88 -13.95 15.14
C ASP A 595 14.36 -13.53 15.23
N LEU A 596 15.18 -14.02 14.28
CA LEU A 596 16.62 -13.73 14.24
C LEU A 596 16.92 -12.26 13.88
N VAL A 597 16.06 -11.61 13.07
CA VAL A 597 16.27 -10.21 12.69
C VAL A 597 16.07 -9.31 13.91
N VAL A 598 15.06 -9.59 14.72
CA VAL A 598 14.81 -8.87 15.97
C VAL A 598 15.92 -9.09 16.98
N ASN A 599 16.43 -10.35 17.15
CA ASN A 599 17.58 -10.60 18.00
C ASN A 599 18.83 -9.84 17.53
N GLY A 600 19.03 -9.79 16.20
CA GLY A 600 20.15 -9.07 15.60
C GLY A 600 20.08 -7.57 15.84
N GLU A 601 18.92 -6.96 15.59
CA GLU A 601 18.71 -5.52 15.84
C GLU A 601 18.91 -5.17 17.32
N ALA A 602 18.45 -6.04 18.24
CA ALA A 602 18.65 -5.81 19.67
C ALA A 602 20.13 -5.91 20.08
N LEU A 603 20.91 -6.78 19.46
CA LEU A 603 22.36 -6.83 19.68
C LEU A 603 23.07 -5.60 19.12
N ASP A 604 22.71 -5.13 17.94
CA ASP A 604 23.28 -3.95 17.32
C ASP A 604 22.96 -2.70 18.16
N ALA A 605 21.71 -2.58 18.63
CA ALA A 605 21.28 -1.54 19.56
C ALA A 605 22.10 -1.56 20.88
N LEU A 606 22.38 -2.74 21.44
CA LEU A 606 23.24 -2.85 22.64
C LEU A 606 24.66 -2.38 22.36
N PHE A 607 25.21 -2.62 21.17
CA PHE A 607 26.55 -2.13 20.84
C PHE A 607 26.56 -0.60 20.77
N ASP A 608 25.54 0.01 20.17
CA ASP A 608 25.44 1.48 20.04
C ASP A 608 25.23 2.18 21.39
N VAL A 609 24.38 1.63 22.27
CA VAL A 609 24.06 2.20 23.58
C VAL A 609 25.25 2.13 24.53
N PHE A 610 26.02 1.03 24.52
CA PHE A 610 27.08 0.76 25.49
C PHE A 610 28.50 0.88 24.91
N ALA A 611 28.64 1.54 23.75
CA ALA A 611 29.93 1.78 23.12
C ALA A 611 30.81 2.75 23.95
N ASP A 612 30.23 3.87 24.42
CA ASP A 612 30.91 4.97 25.08
C ASP A 612 30.03 5.64 26.14
N GLY A 613 30.64 6.25 27.16
CA GLY A 613 29.98 7.05 28.16
C GLY A 613 30.04 6.48 29.59
N ASP A 614 30.31 7.32 30.57
CA ASP A 614 30.42 6.92 31.99
C ASP A 614 29.09 6.37 32.54
N GLU A 615 27.97 6.96 32.11
CA GLU A 615 26.63 6.55 32.51
C GLU A 615 26.29 5.16 31.88
N ALA A 616 26.70 4.95 30.63
CA ALA A 616 26.54 3.67 29.96
C ALA A 616 27.41 2.57 30.60
N GLU A 617 28.66 2.89 30.99
CA GLU A 617 29.54 1.95 31.69
C GLU A 617 28.93 1.54 33.04
N THR A 618 28.38 2.50 33.78
CA THR A 618 27.70 2.24 35.06
C THR A 618 26.49 1.33 34.87
N ALA A 619 25.64 1.64 33.90
CA ALA A 619 24.47 0.85 33.58
C ALA A 619 24.86 -0.56 33.13
N ALA A 620 25.87 -0.71 32.25
CA ALA A 620 26.39 -2.00 31.79
C ALA A 620 26.85 -2.93 32.92
N LYS A 621 27.53 -2.33 33.95
CA LYS A 621 27.92 -3.09 35.13
C LYS A 621 26.72 -3.56 35.94
N ASN A 622 25.73 -2.68 36.13
CA ASN A 622 24.53 -2.97 36.93
C ASN A 622 23.69 -4.10 36.31
N ILE A 623 23.52 -4.14 34.97
CA ILE A 623 22.78 -5.18 34.28
C ILE A 623 23.62 -6.43 33.97
N GLN A 624 24.88 -6.48 34.41
CA GLN A 624 25.82 -7.57 34.13
C GLN A 624 25.94 -7.90 32.62
N LEU A 625 26.04 -6.83 31.77
CA LEU A 625 26.02 -6.94 30.32
C LEU A 625 27.07 -7.92 29.78
N LEU A 626 28.32 -7.86 30.24
CA LEU A 626 29.40 -8.73 29.77
C LEU A 626 29.13 -10.22 30.01
N PRO A 627 28.73 -10.69 31.21
CA PRO A 627 28.36 -12.08 31.41
C PRO A 627 27.18 -12.53 30.53
N ALA A 628 26.18 -11.67 30.38
CA ALA A 628 24.99 -11.97 29.56
C ALA A 628 25.34 -12.16 28.08
N LEU A 629 26.14 -11.24 27.49
CA LEU A 629 26.59 -11.35 26.12
C LEU A 629 27.48 -12.58 25.87
N LYS A 630 28.35 -12.94 26.82
CA LYS A 630 29.16 -14.19 26.74
C LYS A 630 28.28 -15.42 26.71
N ALA A 631 27.21 -15.46 27.49
CA ALA A 631 26.25 -16.55 27.49
C ALA A 631 25.44 -16.62 26.20
N LEU A 632 25.05 -15.45 25.66
CA LEU A 632 24.24 -15.32 24.45
C LEU A 632 25.01 -15.68 23.16
N GLN A 633 26.32 -15.38 23.08
CA GLN A 633 27.13 -15.56 21.87
C GLN A 633 27.03 -16.97 21.24
N PRO A 634 27.24 -18.09 21.99
CA PRO A 634 27.11 -19.42 21.43
C PRO A 634 25.67 -19.77 21.02
N VAL A 635 24.68 -19.25 21.74
CA VAL A 635 23.25 -19.48 21.47
C VAL A 635 22.86 -18.80 20.15
N PHE A 636 23.20 -17.53 19.98
CA PHE A 636 22.93 -16.76 18.75
C PHE A 636 23.60 -17.42 17.53
N LYS A 637 24.87 -17.84 17.66
CA LYS A 637 25.57 -18.57 16.60
C LYS A 637 24.88 -19.90 16.23
N ALA A 638 24.35 -20.63 17.21
CA ALA A 638 23.62 -21.87 16.99
C ALA A 638 22.28 -21.62 16.31
N LYS A 639 21.57 -20.56 16.72
CA LYS A 639 20.28 -20.16 16.15
C LYS A 639 20.41 -19.77 14.67
N ILE A 640 21.41 -18.95 14.29
CA ILE A 640 21.71 -18.62 12.88
C ILE A 640 21.96 -19.89 12.05
N ARG A 641 22.70 -20.87 12.58
CA ARG A 641 22.98 -22.12 11.85
C ARG A 641 21.73 -22.98 11.64
N LYS A 642 20.84 -23.00 12.65
CA LYS A 642 19.63 -23.82 12.65
C LYS A 642 18.53 -23.23 11.76
N GLU A 643 18.30 -21.94 11.87
CA GLU A 643 17.12 -21.26 11.31
C GLU A 643 17.43 -20.40 10.08
N GLY A 644 18.71 -20.06 9.85
CA GLY A 644 19.10 -19.15 8.77
C GLY A 644 18.87 -19.68 7.37
N ARG A 645 18.90 -20.99 7.16
CA ARG A 645 18.73 -21.56 5.82
C ARG A 645 17.25 -21.73 5.48
N GLY A 646 16.83 -21.05 4.41
CA GLY A 646 15.47 -21.16 3.84
C GLY A 646 14.40 -20.23 4.45
N LYS A 647 14.70 -19.56 5.59
CA LYS A 647 13.76 -18.62 6.23
C LYS A 647 14.09 -17.16 5.96
N TYR A 648 15.37 -16.83 5.76
CA TYR A 648 15.86 -15.46 5.62
C TYR A 648 16.55 -15.26 4.27
N SER A 649 16.46 -14.04 3.73
CA SER A 649 17.13 -13.68 2.48
C SER A 649 18.65 -13.70 2.63
N PRO A 650 19.42 -13.84 1.54
CA PRO A 650 20.88 -13.75 1.57
C PRO A 650 21.40 -12.46 2.20
N GLN A 651 20.72 -11.34 1.95
CA GLN A 651 21.04 -10.03 2.52
C GLN A 651 20.84 -10.01 4.04
N GLN A 652 19.72 -10.53 4.54
CA GLN A 652 19.47 -10.65 5.98
C GLN A 652 20.52 -11.53 6.66
N LEU A 653 20.91 -12.63 6.02
CA LEU A 653 21.96 -13.51 6.53
C LEU A 653 23.33 -12.82 6.58
N CYS A 654 23.66 -12.00 5.60
CA CYS A 654 24.88 -11.20 5.60
C CYS A 654 24.91 -10.22 6.78
N VAL A 655 23.81 -9.54 7.06
CA VAL A 655 23.67 -8.63 8.21
C VAL A 655 23.83 -9.39 9.52
N LEU A 656 23.17 -10.54 9.67
CA LEU A 656 23.27 -11.38 10.87
C LEU A 656 24.70 -11.93 11.10
N ASP A 657 25.43 -12.26 10.04
CA ASP A 657 26.83 -12.67 10.12
C ASP A 657 27.74 -11.51 10.55
N ASN A 658 27.49 -10.29 10.08
CA ASN A 658 28.18 -9.09 10.55
C ASN A 658 27.91 -8.81 12.04
N ILE A 659 26.65 -8.91 12.49
CA ILE A 659 26.29 -8.76 13.91
C ILE A 659 26.99 -9.83 14.77
N LYS A 660 27.06 -11.06 14.32
CA LYS A 660 27.80 -12.14 15.01
C LYS A 660 29.29 -11.81 15.18
N VAL A 661 29.93 -11.21 14.18
CA VAL A 661 31.33 -10.75 14.25
C VAL A 661 31.46 -9.58 15.21
N ASN A 662 30.54 -8.60 15.13
CA ASN A 662 30.53 -7.43 16.00
C ASN A 662 30.29 -7.82 17.47
N LEU A 663 29.41 -8.78 17.76
CA LEU A 663 29.20 -9.32 19.11
C LEU A 663 30.51 -9.83 19.72
N ARG A 664 31.30 -10.56 18.96
CA ARG A 664 32.62 -11.04 19.43
C ARG A 664 33.57 -9.89 19.72
N ARG A 665 33.62 -8.89 18.84
CA ARG A 665 34.47 -7.69 19.01
C ARG A 665 34.03 -6.89 20.23
N PHE A 666 32.73 -6.70 20.41
CA PHE A 666 32.18 -5.94 21.52
C PHE A 666 32.40 -6.60 22.88
N ILE A 667 32.29 -7.94 22.99
CA ILE A 667 32.68 -8.68 24.19
C ILE A 667 34.16 -8.42 24.53
N GLY A 668 35.05 -8.46 23.54
CA GLY A 668 36.49 -8.17 23.74
C GLY A 668 36.74 -6.71 24.18
N TYR A 669 35.94 -5.76 23.71
CA TYR A 669 35.97 -4.35 24.15
C TYR A 669 35.58 -4.24 25.63
N LEU A 670 34.43 -4.79 26.03
CA LEU A 670 33.95 -4.76 27.41
C LEU A 670 34.93 -5.46 28.38
N GLU A 671 35.59 -6.54 27.97
CA GLU A 671 36.63 -7.19 28.79
C GLU A 671 37.84 -6.33 29.07
N LYS A 672 38.21 -5.46 28.11
CA LYS A 672 39.29 -4.48 28.29
C LYS A 672 38.86 -3.32 29.19
N ALA A 673 37.61 -2.85 29.06
CA ALA A 673 37.03 -1.80 29.87
C ALA A 673 36.94 -2.19 31.36
N VAL A 674 36.55 -3.44 31.65
CA VAL A 674 36.49 -3.96 33.03
C VAL A 674 37.89 -4.11 33.68
N LYS A 675 38.95 -4.26 32.89
CA LYS A 675 40.34 -4.43 33.36
C LYS A 675 41.06 -3.07 33.63
N LYS A 676 40.52 -1.99 33.09
CA LYS A 676 40.99 -0.61 33.39
C LYS A 676 40.36 -0.09 34.67
#